data_9572e00f0f14b01fc9d5f40b6846b48b
#
_entry.id   9572e00f0f14b01fc9d5f40b6846b48b
#
_cell.length_a   1.000
_cell.length_b   1.000
_cell.length_c   1.000
_cell.angle_alpha   90.00
_cell.angle_beta   90.00
_cell.angle_gamma   90.00
#
_symmetry.space_group_name_H-M   'P 1'
#
loop_
_entity.id
_entity.type
_entity.pdbx_description
1 polymer ?
#
loop_
_entity_poly.entity_id
_entity_poly.type
_entity_poly.pdbx_seq_one_letter_code
_entity_poly.pdbx_strand_id
1 'polypeptide(L)'
;MVRTRLVTTAVVVLAAPVLVALPGSPASAAPVKAPAASSASKTSDTRHMTRTQFTLDGKLVDTSKMAKPAQKRSLAAGETPAVGTVRQWLGSDDYQGRLYRKDYVLRGAGEHIEVWVAVDTSFPAGDCRNAVPNTTTVTDEQVANFIHEFDTNMYPKETAAFSTPPNRDGSNALLGPDANGNGGVYTGGGEKTVTLVDNVRDDNYYTFPAATTYIAGFFSTQFNELFDRNVMTIDAFDWEHRTGANPVDAPSSDVCTSRPARPTLYEGTFAHEWQHLLLSYVDPNETTWLNEGLADFAQTLTGYVDGTKTVYDKGGDSHLYCFQGYGPVQTPFNPNPRDCGGSQNSLNLWGEGGSGAGVLADYGNAYQFLLYLYDHYGQDIIEKLHRDAALQGIKSVDAAVKAEGAKDAYTVLHDYQSSVLLDKLLDDSRWSLVLGADKSKVTSKSVRSSVNLANTQSYSVPGAAPNGADYVLLQKTGTAIKGKDLRSLKFTGAAQLPAVPLAWTLVNNDPDRPGNSVLFSGNANNTDATAVIPVTVPATNATLAFQAKYGAELGYDYGYVVVSTDGGTTYAAIPGDRTVDAPLGPGLNGTTTGFEPHSYDLSAYAGKSILLGFRYVSDGGVNEGGLLIDDIKLGGTTLSDGSSLAPFDSPTEIQPVKVKNWHVKLVGIDEGNHFAWQLEFTGKNSIQLNWIQLALLSLFPKVVAVVAYDEPTEQVQQYAPYTLTVNGVLQPGGSS
;
A
#
# COMPACT_ATOMS: atom_id res chain seq x y z
N MET A 1 38.02 26.65 6.15
CA MET A 1 37.37 25.40 5.77
C MET A 1 36.31 25.15 6.84
N VAL A 2 35.13 25.66 6.60
CA VAL A 2 33.96 25.47 7.47
C VAL A 2 33.09 24.43 6.75
N ARG A 3 32.93 23.26 7.34
CA ARG A 3 31.99 22.23 6.86
C ARG A 3 30.61 22.61 7.41
N THR A 4 29.78 23.19 6.56
CA THR A 4 28.37 23.39 6.83
C THR A 4 27.70 22.00 6.77
N ARG A 5 27.23 21.49 7.89
CA ARG A 5 26.33 20.32 7.94
C ARG A 5 24.94 20.85 7.56
N LEU A 6 24.38 20.35 6.48
CA LEU A 6 22.97 20.56 6.15
C LEU A 6 22.11 19.85 7.21
N VAL A 7 21.21 20.59 7.78
CA VAL A 7 20.18 20.12 8.70
C VAL A 7 19.01 19.60 7.86
N THR A 8 18.66 18.35 8.06
CA THR A 8 17.54 17.68 7.35
C THR A 8 16.25 18.02 8.12
N THR A 9 15.38 18.80 7.53
CA THR A 9 14.06 19.11 8.13
C THR A 9 13.09 17.98 7.79
N ALA A 10 12.38 17.51 8.78
CA ALA A 10 11.44 16.41 8.67
C ALA A 10 10.32 16.68 7.66
N VAL A 11 10.10 15.76 6.77
CA VAL A 11 8.91 15.70 5.92
C VAL A 11 7.93 14.73 6.56
N VAL A 12 6.74 15.23 6.81
CA VAL A 12 5.63 14.42 7.31
C VAL A 12 5.14 13.55 6.15
N VAL A 13 5.14 12.26 6.37
CA VAL A 13 4.44 11.30 5.52
C VAL A 13 3.11 11.04 6.18
N LEU A 14 2.03 11.27 5.47
CA LEU A 14 0.76 10.66 5.80
C LEU A 14 0.97 9.16 5.62
N ALA A 15 1.04 8.43 6.70
CA ALA A 15 1.05 6.99 6.66
C ALA A 15 -0.34 6.53 7.07
N ALA A 16 -1.05 5.93 6.15
CA ALA A 16 -1.97 4.87 6.54
C ALA A 16 -1.16 3.85 7.35
N PRO A 17 -1.77 3.03 8.20
CA PRO A 17 -1.03 2.09 9.01
C PRO A 17 -0.31 1.07 8.12
N VAL A 18 0.78 1.48 7.51
CA VAL A 18 1.78 0.59 6.98
C VAL A 18 2.61 0.17 8.18
N LEU A 19 2.46 -1.05 8.59
CA LEU A 19 3.37 -1.70 9.50
C LEU A 19 4.79 -1.62 8.93
N VAL A 20 5.58 -0.70 9.43
CA VAL A 20 6.96 -0.49 9.00
C VAL A 20 7.85 -1.40 9.80
N ALA A 21 8.47 -2.36 9.15
CA ALA A 21 9.50 -3.20 9.72
C ALA A 21 10.76 -2.38 10.07
N LEU A 22 11.38 -2.71 11.20
CA LEU A 22 12.56 -2.07 11.74
C LEU A 22 13.83 -2.30 10.90
N PRO A 23 14.73 -1.32 10.80
CA PRO A 23 15.99 -1.50 10.09
C PRO A 23 17.04 -2.22 10.95
N GLY A 24 17.61 -3.28 10.40
CA GLY A 24 18.91 -3.79 10.84
C GLY A 24 20.03 -2.79 10.54
N SER A 25 21.07 -2.78 11.37
CA SER A 25 22.24 -1.88 11.39
C SER A 25 22.86 -1.57 10.02
N PRO A 26 23.51 -0.39 9.84
CA PRO A 26 24.01 0.06 8.56
C PRO A 26 25.19 -0.79 8.08
N ALA A 27 24.99 -1.54 7.02
CA ALA A 27 26.06 -2.12 6.22
C ALA A 27 26.33 -1.24 4.99
N SER A 28 27.61 -1.03 4.72
CA SER A 28 28.20 -0.33 3.60
C SER A 28 27.48 -0.55 2.27
N ALA A 29 27.20 0.53 1.55
CA ALA A 29 26.58 0.52 0.23
C ALA A 29 27.39 -0.29 -0.78
N ALA A 30 26.88 -1.47 -1.10
CA ALA A 30 27.20 -2.21 -2.32
C ALA A 30 26.13 -1.86 -3.39
N PRO A 31 26.41 -2.02 -4.69
CA PRO A 31 25.44 -1.68 -5.73
C PRO A 31 24.14 -2.46 -5.51
N VAL A 32 23.04 -1.74 -5.54
CA VAL A 32 21.68 -2.28 -5.34
C VAL A 32 21.45 -3.35 -6.41
N LYS A 33 21.53 -4.61 -6.02
CA LYS A 33 20.94 -5.69 -6.78
C LYS A 33 19.43 -5.43 -6.80
N ALA A 34 18.83 -5.50 -7.98
CA ALA A 34 17.39 -5.53 -8.12
C ALA A 34 16.80 -6.46 -7.05
N PRO A 35 15.71 -6.08 -6.36
CA PRO A 35 15.08 -6.96 -5.38
C PRO A 35 14.85 -8.32 -6.05
N ALA A 36 15.20 -9.39 -5.37
CA ALA A 36 14.90 -10.73 -5.86
C ALA A 36 13.41 -10.81 -6.08
N ALA A 37 12.99 -11.00 -7.34
CA ALA A 37 11.60 -11.08 -7.71
C ALA A 37 10.93 -12.12 -6.81
N SER A 38 9.93 -11.70 -6.05
CA SER A 38 9.11 -12.62 -5.27
C SER A 38 8.44 -13.61 -6.22
N SER A 39 8.28 -14.85 -5.80
CA SER A 39 7.61 -15.88 -6.60
C SER A 39 6.24 -15.36 -7.04
N ALA A 40 5.90 -15.51 -8.32
CA ALA A 40 4.58 -15.17 -8.84
C ALA A 40 3.52 -16.11 -8.22
N SER A 41 3.23 -15.90 -6.96
CA SER A 41 2.10 -16.47 -6.30
C SER A 41 1.00 -15.42 -6.30
N LYS A 42 -0.20 -15.89 -6.46
CA LYS A 42 -1.41 -15.09 -6.49
C LYS A 42 -1.57 -14.40 -5.15
N THR A 43 -1.46 -13.08 -5.15
CA THR A 43 -1.82 -12.14 -4.08
C THR A 43 -1.04 -12.22 -2.77
N SER A 44 -0.07 -11.35 -2.60
CA SER A 44 0.12 -10.65 -1.34
C SER A 44 -0.70 -9.35 -1.40
N ASP A 45 -2.00 -9.49 -1.49
CA ASP A 45 -2.88 -8.37 -1.21
C ASP A 45 -2.83 -8.20 0.31
N THR A 46 -2.17 -7.17 0.78
CA THR A 46 -2.23 -6.75 2.19
C THR A 46 -3.60 -6.14 2.45
N ARG A 47 -4.64 -6.97 2.30
CA ARG A 47 -6.00 -6.61 2.69
C ARG A 47 -5.95 -6.21 4.15
N HIS A 48 -6.66 -5.18 4.52
CA HIS A 48 -6.95 -4.84 5.91
C HIS A 48 -7.61 -6.04 6.59
N MET A 49 -6.77 -6.96 7.05
CA MET A 49 -7.26 -8.15 7.73
C MET A 49 -7.75 -7.73 9.10
N THR A 50 -8.98 -8.07 9.43
CA THR A 50 -9.50 -7.83 10.77
C THR A 50 -8.67 -8.67 11.74
N ARG A 51 -7.76 -8.03 12.48
CA ARG A 51 -6.97 -8.71 13.52
C ARG A 51 -7.91 -9.36 14.52
N THR A 52 -7.98 -10.67 14.54
CA THR A 52 -8.66 -11.37 15.63
C THR A 52 -7.77 -11.54 16.84
N GLN A 53 -6.44 -11.41 16.68
CA GLN A 53 -5.46 -11.60 17.75
C GLN A 53 -4.49 -10.43 17.83
N PHE A 54 -4.11 -10.01 19.04
CA PHE A 54 -3.20 -8.90 19.28
C PHE A 54 -2.62 -8.98 20.71
N THR A 55 -1.51 -8.28 20.95
CA THR A 55 -0.96 -8.16 22.29
C THR A 55 -1.55 -6.95 22.99
N LEU A 56 -2.22 -7.16 24.13
CA LEU A 56 -2.74 -6.12 25.00
C LEU A 56 -2.08 -6.22 26.39
N ASP A 57 -1.45 -5.15 26.84
CA ASP A 57 -0.75 -5.09 28.13
C ASP A 57 0.21 -6.30 28.33
N GLY A 58 0.90 -6.69 27.25
CA GLY A 58 1.85 -7.81 27.25
C GLY A 58 1.21 -9.21 27.24
N LYS A 59 -0.11 -9.32 27.01
CA LYS A 59 -0.83 -10.60 26.90
C LYS A 59 -1.45 -10.73 25.53
N LEU A 60 -1.32 -11.92 24.94
CA LEU A 60 -2.03 -12.27 23.71
C LEU A 60 -3.54 -12.33 23.98
N VAL A 61 -4.31 -11.63 23.17
CA VAL A 61 -5.79 -11.58 23.20
C VAL A 61 -6.31 -12.00 21.86
N ASP A 62 -7.37 -12.82 21.84
CA ASP A 62 -8.05 -13.29 20.64
C ASP A 62 -9.52 -12.84 20.71
N THR A 63 -9.90 -11.90 19.83
CA THR A 63 -11.26 -11.33 19.81
C THR A 63 -12.31 -12.38 19.47
N SER A 64 -11.97 -13.39 18.65
CA SER A 64 -12.90 -14.48 18.30
C SER A 64 -13.29 -15.34 19.48
N LYS A 65 -12.48 -15.33 20.55
CA LYS A 65 -12.68 -16.08 21.79
C LYS A 65 -13.16 -15.20 22.95
N MET A 66 -13.25 -13.88 22.74
CA MET A 66 -13.72 -12.97 23.78
C MET A 66 -15.23 -13.13 23.99
N ALA A 67 -15.62 -13.55 25.19
CA ALA A 67 -17.02 -13.43 25.59
C ALA A 67 -17.37 -11.95 25.80
N LYS A 68 -18.54 -11.53 25.30
CA LYS A 68 -19.03 -10.17 25.57
C LYS A 68 -19.09 -9.95 27.08
N PRO A 69 -18.28 -9.02 27.66
CA PRO A 69 -18.33 -8.77 29.11
C PRO A 69 -19.68 -8.20 29.49
N ALA A 70 -20.12 -8.44 30.73
CA ALA A 70 -21.26 -7.75 31.28
C ALA A 70 -20.94 -6.25 31.36
N GLN A 71 -21.56 -5.46 30.49
CA GLN A 71 -21.31 -4.02 30.40
C GLN A 71 -21.71 -3.31 31.69
N LYS A 72 -20.78 -2.58 32.29
CA LYS A 72 -21.12 -1.55 33.29
C LYS A 72 -21.72 -0.36 32.55
N ARG A 73 -23.04 -0.26 32.47
CA ARG A 73 -23.70 0.91 31.86
C ARG A 73 -23.54 2.11 32.79
N SER A 74 -22.84 3.16 32.32
CA SER A 74 -22.74 4.44 33.02
C SER A 74 -23.69 5.51 32.46
N LEU A 75 -24.17 5.32 31.24
CA LEU A 75 -25.08 6.25 30.53
C LEU A 75 -26.22 5.46 29.87
N ALA A 76 -27.36 6.13 29.64
CA ALA A 76 -28.39 5.60 28.75
C ALA A 76 -27.82 5.44 27.33
N ALA A 77 -28.30 4.46 26.58
CA ALA A 77 -27.90 4.29 25.16
C ALA A 77 -28.20 5.61 24.42
N GLY A 78 -27.19 6.13 23.69
CA GLY A 78 -27.28 7.38 22.93
C GLY A 78 -26.88 8.67 23.67
N GLU A 79 -26.58 8.61 24.97
CA GLU A 79 -26.10 9.80 25.68
C GLU A 79 -24.58 10.01 25.49
N THR A 80 -24.20 11.21 25.02
CA THR A 80 -22.81 11.65 25.00
C THR A 80 -22.30 11.93 26.41
N PRO A 81 -21.10 11.44 26.82
CA PRO A 81 -20.51 11.76 28.10
C PRO A 81 -20.31 13.27 28.27
N ALA A 82 -20.35 13.76 29.51
CA ALA A 82 -20.04 15.16 29.78
C ALA A 82 -18.55 15.46 29.50
N VAL A 83 -18.28 16.66 28.96
CA VAL A 83 -16.89 17.17 28.81
C VAL A 83 -16.20 17.12 30.16
N GLY A 84 -14.93 16.70 30.19
CA GLY A 84 -14.16 16.41 31.40
C GLY A 84 -14.28 14.97 31.92
N THR A 85 -15.16 14.14 31.33
CA THR A 85 -15.20 12.71 31.64
C THR A 85 -13.88 12.03 31.24
N VAL A 86 -13.32 11.26 32.19
CA VAL A 86 -12.13 10.41 31.91
C VAL A 86 -12.58 8.99 31.63
N ARG A 87 -12.06 8.41 30.56
CA ARG A 87 -12.25 7.00 30.19
C ARG A 87 -10.94 6.37 29.78
N GLN A 88 -10.84 5.07 30.01
CA GLN A 88 -9.72 4.27 29.51
C GLN A 88 -10.06 3.76 28.11
N TRP A 89 -9.23 4.15 27.15
CA TRP A 89 -9.22 3.64 25.77
C TRP A 89 -7.92 2.89 25.51
N LEU A 90 -7.64 2.54 24.25
CA LEU A 90 -6.37 1.94 23.84
C LEU A 90 -5.53 2.95 23.06
N GLY A 91 -4.23 2.93 23.32
CA GLY A 91 -3.20 3.50 22.47
C GLY A 91 -2.51 2.41 21.65
N SER A 92 -1.94 2.79 20.50
CA SER A 92 -1.10 1.93 19.67
C SER A 92 0.37 2.16 19.99
N ASP A 93 1.09 1.06 20.20
CA ASP A 93 2.55 1.00 20.20
C ASP A 93 2.95 0.24 18.93
N ASP A 94 2.94 0.96 17.80
CA ASP A 94 3.22 0.43 16.47
C ASP A 94 4.64 -0.13 16.39
N TYR A 95 5.60 0.58 17.01
CA TYR A 95 6.99 0.17 17.08
C TYR A 95 7.20 -1.21 17.72
N GLN A 96 6.36 -1.58 18.70
CA GLN A 96 6.43 -2.86 19.41
C GLN A 96 5.29 -3.82 19.02
N GLY A 97 4.47 -3.47 18.03
CA GLY A 97 3.37 -4.30 17.55
C GLY A 97 2.31 -4.62 18.61
N ARG A 98 2.00 -3.68 19.53
CA ARG A 98 1.09 -3.95 20.65
C ARG A 98 0.15 -2.80 20.94
N LEU A 99 -0.97 -3.13 21.60
CA LEU A 99 -1.90 -2.16 22.17
C LEU A 99 -1.69 -2.06 23.68
N TYR A 100 -2.02 -0.89 24.24
CA TYR A 100 -1.94 -0.65 25.67
C TYR A 100 -3.09 0.23 26.14
N ARG A 101 -3.52 0.04 27.38
CA ARG A 101 -4.58 0.85 28.00
C ARG A 101 -4.05 2.21 28.43
N LYS A 102 -4.85 3.25 28.20
CA LYS A 102 -4.50 4.63 28.53
C LYS A 102 -5.74 5.43 28.90
N ASP A 103 -5.60 6.40 29.79
CA ASP A 103 -6.67 7.30 30.17
C ASP A 103 -6.75 8.49 29.21
N TYR A 104 -7.97 8.80 28.76
CA TYR A 104 -8.29 9.96 27.93
C TYR A 104 -9.39 10.77 28.57
N VAL A 105 -9.35 12.08 28.39
CA VAL A 105 -10.38 13.02 28.82
C VAL A 105 -11.16 13.53 27.63
N LEU A 106 -12.50 13.50 27.72
CA LEU A 106 -13.37 14.13 26.71
C LEU A 106 -13.20 15.64 26.76
N ARG A 107 -12.68 16.24 25.69
CA ARG A 107 -12.42 17.67 25.60
C ARG A 107 -13.52 18.40 24.84
N GLY A 108 -14.26 17.73 23.97
CA GLY A 108 -15.37 18.29 23.23
C GLY A 108 -16.20 17.24 22.52
N ALA A 109 -17.43 17.59 22.17
CA ALA A 109 -18.32 16.77 21.36
C ALA A 109 -19.14 17.66 20.44
N GLY A 110 -19.24 17.26 19.16
CA GLY A 110 -20.06 17.87 18.12
C GLY A 110 -21.31 17.05 17.83
N GLU A 111 -21.89 17.27 16.67
CA GLU A 111 -23.06 16.50 16.19
C GLU A 111 -22.66 15.06 15.87
N HIS A 112 -21.53 14.87 15.16
CA HIS A 112 -21.08 13.57 14.65
C HIS A 112 -19.70 13.11 15.20
N ILE A 113 -19.13 13.82 16.18
CA ILE A 113 -17.79 13.55 16.70
C ILE A 113 -17.69 13.73 18.21
N GLU A 114 -16.85 12.92 18.86
CA GLU A 114 -16.34 13.10 20.22
C GLU A 114 -14.81 13.18 20.17
N VAL A 115 -14.18 14.19 20.77
CA VAL A 115 -12.72 14.32 20.82
C VAL A 115 -12.19 14.06 22.23
N TRP A 116 -11.48 12.97 22.35
CA TRP A 116 -10.85 12.48 23.58
C TRP A 116 -9.34 12.66 23.50
N VAL A 117 -8.75 13.43 24.39
CA VAL A 117 -7.30 13.68 24.43
C VAL A 117 -6.68 12.86 25.55
N ALA A 118 -5.59 12.14 25.25
CA ALA A 118 -4.86 11.35 26.22
C ALA A 118 -4.37 12.23 27.38
N VAL A 119 -4.47 11.71 28.60
CA VAL A 119 -4.05 12.44 29.81
C VAL A 119 -2.53 12.66 29.81
N ASP A 120 -1.78 11.72 29.24
CA ASP A 120 -0.32 11.83 29.08
C ASP A 120 0.04 11.68 27.60
N THR A 121 0.58 12.74 27.00
CA THR A 121 1.05 12.80 25.61
C THR A 121 2.55 13.03 25.53
N SER A 122 3.30 12.85 26.64
CA SER A 122 4.74 13.07 26.70
C SER A 122 5.51 12.09 25.81
N PHE A 123 6.65 12.54 25.27
CA PHE A 123 7.65 11.68 24.66
C PHE A 123 8.47 10.93 25.72
N PRO A 124 9.24 9.90 25.33
CA PRO A 124 10.12 9.17 26.27
C PRO A 124 11.05 10.10 27.04
N ALA A 125 11.45 9.68 28.24
CA ALA A 125 12.38 10.43 29.06
C ALA A 125 13.71 10.65 28.31
N GLY A 126 14.18 11.89 28.25
CA GLY A 126 15.39 12.27 27.54
C GLY A 126 15.17 12.74 26.10
N ASP A 127 13.97 12.63 25.57
CA ASP A 127 13.62 13.22 24.26
C ASP A 127 13.65 14.75 24.35
N CYS A 128 14.37 15.39 23.43
CA CYS A 128 14.56 16.83 23.43
C CYS A 128 13.26 17.62 23.20
N ARG A 129 12.25 17.01 22.58
CA ARG A 129 10.94 17.61 22.33
C ARG A 129 10.16 17.87 23.61
N ASN A 130 10.43 17.13 24.69
CA ASN A 130 9.82 17.39 26.01
C ASN A 130 10.22 18.73 26.61
N ALA A 131 11.35 19.30 26.18
CA ALA A 131 11.80 20.61 26.63
C ALA A 131 11.20 21.78 25.86
N VAL A 132 10.51 21.50 24.74
CA VAL A 132 9.87 22.51 23.88
C VAL A 132 8.43 22.73 24.34
N PRO A 133 8.04 23.96 24.71
CA PRO A 133 6.66 24.23 25.11
C PRO A 133 5.64 23.86 24.04
N ASN A 134 4.48 23.42 24.47
CA ASN A 134 3.30 23.12 23.65
C ASN A 134 3.47 22.01 22.60
N THR A 135 4.57 21.26 22.61
CA THR A 135 4.86 20.25 21.57
C THR A 135 3.75 19.18 21.44
N THR A 136 3.08 18.83 22.54
CA THR A 136 1.96 17.88 22.53
C THR A 136 0.72 18.46 23.21
N THR A 137 0.64 19.79 23.31
CA THR A 137 -0.50 20.47 23.89
C THR A 137 -1.61 20.63 22.85
N VAL A 138 -2.79 20.12 23.18
CA VAL A 138 -4.02 20.29 22.41
C VAL A 138 -4.93 21.22 23.16
N THR A 139 -5.22 22.39 22.61
CA THR A 139 -6.06 23.42 23.27
C THR A 139 -7.54 23.17 23.03
N ASP A 140 -8.41 23.72 23.89
CA ASP A 140 -9.86 23.62 23.72
C ASP A 140 -10.34 24.33 22.43
N GLU A 141 -9.65 25.39 22.02
CA GLU A 141 -9.94 26.09 20.76
C GLU A 141 -9.63 25.21 19.55
N GLN A 142 -8.48 24.51 19.55
CA GLN A 142 -8.12 23.56 18.50
C GLN A 142 -9.11 22.40 18.42
N VAL A 143 -9.53 21.86 19.58
CA VAL A 143 -10.57 20.83 19.65
C VAL A 143 -11.89 21.34 19.08
N ALA A 144 -12.32 22.54 19.44
CA ALA A 144 -13.57 23.13 18.94
C ALA A 144 -13.53 23.36 17.41
N ASN A 145 -12.40 23.83 16.90
CA ASN A 145 -12.20 24.03 15.45
C ASN A 145 -12.19 22.69 14.70
N PHE A 146 -11.56 21.66 15.26
CA PHE A 146 -11.52 20.33 14.66
C PHE A 146 -12.90 19.69 14.59
N ILE A 147 -13.70 19.82 15.67
CA ILE A 147 -15.09 19.40 15.72
C ILE A 147 -15.91 20.14 14.66
N HIS A 148 -15.73 21.45 14.55
CA HIS A 148 -16.44 22.27 13.57
C HIS A 148 -16.11 21.81 12.14
N GLU A 149 -14.84 21.60 11.83
CA GLU A 149 -14.39 21.10 10.50
C GLU A 149 -14.99 19.72 10.18
N PHE A 150 -15.04 18.82 11.17
CA PHE A 150 -15.65 17.52 10.94
C PHE A 150 -17.15 17.64 10.66
N ASP A 151 -17.91 18.30 11.54
CA ASP A 151 -19.37 18.36 11.44
C ASP A 151 -19.85 19.17 10.23
N THR A 152 -19.10 20.19 9.78
CA THR A 152 -19.55 21.11 8.72
C THR A 152 -18.88 20.90 7.36
N ASN A 153 -17.75 20.22 7.30
CA ASN A 153 -16.99 20.01 6.08
C ASN A 153 -16.76 18.53 5.74
N MET A 154 -16.08 17.77 6.61
CA MET A 154 -15.72 16.37 6.33
C MET A 154 -16.94 15.47 6.28
N TYR A 155 -17.71 15.40 7.38
CA TYR A 155 -18.86 14.51 7.50
C TYR A 155 -19.89 14.68 6.37
N PRO A 156 -20.40 15.89 6.06
CA PRO A 156 -21.39 16.05 5.00
C PRO A 156 -20.86 15.75 3.61
N LYS A 157 -19.59 16.07 3.31
CA LYS A 157 -19.02 15.81 1.98
C LYS A 157 -18.72 14.33 1.76
N GLU A 158 -18.10 13.70 2.74
CA GLU A 158 -17.68 12.31 2.59
C GLU A 158 -18.86 11.34 2.70
N THR A 159 -19.86 11.61 3.58
CA THR A 159 -21.08 10.80 3.58
C THR A 159 -21.88 10.91 2.30
N ALA A 160 -21.87 12.08 1.64
CA ALA A 160 -22.50 12.26 0.34
C ALA A 160 -21.75 11.54 -0.80
N ALA A 161 -20.40 11.53 -0.76
CA ALA A 161 -19.58 10.94 -1.81
C ALA A 161 -19.35 9.44 -1.63
N PHE A 162 -19.32 8.95 -0.40
CA PHE A 162 -18.98 7.58 -0.06
C PHE A 162 -20.17 6.84 0.58
N SER A 163 -20.24 6.80 1.90
CA SER A 163 -21.27 6.11 2.65
C SER A 163 -21.42 6.69 4.05
N THR A 164 -22.45 6.27 4.78
CA THR A 164 -22.65 6.63 6.19
C THR A 164 -22.29 5.42 7.05
N PRO A 165 -21.43 5.56 8.08
CA PRO A 165 -21.07 4.43 8.91
C PRO A 165 -22.27 3.99 9.77
N PRO A 166 -22.37 2.71 10.14
CA PRO A 166 -23.41 2.24 11.04
C PRO A 166 -23.24 2.83 12.44
N ASN A 167 -24.35 3.04 13.15
CA ASN A 167 -24.32 3.47 14.53
C ASN A 167 -23.73 2.38 15.43
N ARG A 168 -22.74 2.75 16.24
CA ARG A 168 -22.10 1.89 17.23
C ARG A 168 -22.08 2.60 18.58
N ASP A 169 -22.86 2.14 19.54
CA ASP A 169 -23.09 2.83 20.82
C ASP A 169 -22.28 2.29 22.00
N GLY A 170 -21.40 1.33 21.76
CA GLY A 170 -20.55 0.71 22.78
C GLY A 170 -21.24 -0.37 23.62
N SER A 171 -22.50 -0.69 23.34
CA SER A 171 -23.25 -1.70 24.11
C SER A 171 -22.79 -3.13 23.85
N ASN A 172 -22.11 -3.38 22.75
CA ASN A 172 -21.56 -4.67 22.36
C ASN A 172 -20.04 -4.74 22.43
N ALA A 173 -19.38 -3.78 23.09
CA ALA A 173 -17.93 -3.73 23.22
C ALA A 173 -17.36 -5.07 23.72
N LEU A 174 -16.29 -5.52 23.09
CA LEU A 174 -15.59 -6.75 23.48
C LEU A 174 -14.57 -6.50 24.59
N LEU A 175 -14.01 -5.28 24.67
CA LEU A 175 -12.99 -4.94 25.66
C LEU A 175 -13.63 -4.69 27.04
N GLY A 176 -13.38 -5.60 27.98
CA GLY A 176 -13.78 -5.46 29.39
C GLY A 176 -12.85 -4.58 30.20
N PRO A 177 -13.14 -4.40 31.52
CA PRO A 177 -12.25 -3.71 32.42
C PRO A 177 -10.91 -4.45 32.58
N ASP A 178 -9.87 -3.72 33.02
CA ASP A 178 -8.57 -4.29 33.37
C ASP A 178 -8.65 -5.19 34.63
N ALA A 179 -7.53 -5.78 35.03
CA ALA A 179 -7.46 -6.67 36.18
C ALA A 179 -7.82 -5.96 37.52
N ASN A 180 -7.76 -4.62 37.56
CA ASN A 180 -8.09 -3.79 38.73
C ASN A 180 -9.55 -3.29 38.65
N GLY A 181 -10.28 -3.62 37.60
CA GLY A 181 -11.66 -3.20 37.38
C GLY A 181 -11.80 -1.81 36.75
N ASN A 182 -10.73 -1.22 36.20
CA ASN A 182 -10.74 0.07 35.52
C ASN A 182 -11.14 -0.12 34.03
N GLY A 183 -11.75 0.88 33.43
CA GLY A 183 -12.22 0.83 32.04
C GLY A 183 -13.47 -0.02 31.84
N GLY A 184 -13.66 -0.54 30.63
CA GLY A 184 -14.81 -1.37 30.27
C GLY A 184 -16.12 -0.62 30.09
N VAL A 185 -16.08 0.71 29.94
CA VAL A 185 -17.25 1.56 29.73
C VAL A 185 -17.06 2.37 28.45
N TYR A 186 -17.74 1.98 27.38
CA TYR A 186 -17.62 2.59 26.05
C TYR A 186 -18.94 3.14 25.51
N THR A 187 -20.03 3.01 26.27
CA THR A 187 -21.36 3.48 25.88
C THR A 187 -21.39 5.00 25.65
N GLY A 188 -22.03 5.44 24.55
CA GLY A 188 -22.10 6.84 24.14
C GLY A 188 -23.04 7.04 22.94
N GLY A 189 -23.00 8.22 22.31
CA GLY A 189 -23.74 8.51 21.10
C GLY A 189 -23.27 7.62 19.94
N GLY A 190 -24.12 6.70 19.50
CA GLY A 190 -23.75 5.72 18.48
C GLY A 190 -23.52 6.33 17.09
N GLU A 191 -24.08 7.50 16.85
CA GLU A 191 -23.91 8.31 15.63
C GLU A 191 -22.59 9.10 15.60
N LYS A 192 -21.85 9.10 16.71
CA LYS A 192 -20.62 9.89 16.83
C LYS A 192 -19.37 9.06 16.62
N THR A 193 -18.45 9.60 15.84
CA THR A 193 -17.08 9.10 15.70
C THR A 193 -16.28 9.48 16.94
N VAL A 194 -15.68 8.52 17.59
CA VAL A 194 -14.75 8.72 18.72
C VAL A 194 -13.36 9.02 18.15
N THR A 195 -12.87 10.21 18.39
CA THR A 195 -11.53 10.62 17.98
C THR A 195 -10.62 10.57 19.22
N LEU A 196 -9.61 9.70 19.18
CA LEU A 196 -8.57 9.60 20.19
C LEU A 196 -7.38 10.43 19.74
N VAL A 197 -7.02 11.46 20.52
CA VAL A 197 -5.81 12.25 20.29
C VAL A 197 -4.74 11.76 21.25
N ASP A 198 -3.70 11.14 20.69
CA ASP A 198 -2.61 10.51 21.45
C ASP A 198 -1.26 10.77 20.78
N ASN A 199 -0.18 10.72 21.51
CA ASN A 199 1.17 10.63 20.95
C ASN A 199 1.42 9.16 20.58
N VAL A 200 1.25 8.82 19.30
CA VAL A 200 1.36 7.46 18.77
C VAL A 200 2.79 6.94 18.98
N ARG A 201 2.92 5.72 19.50
CA ARG A 201 4.23 5.13 19.79
C ARG A 201 4.78 4.39 18.57
N ASP A 202 5.30 5.15 17.62
CA ASP A 202 5.97 4.69 16.41
C ASP A 202 7.52 4.78 16.53
N ASP A 203 8.24 4.61 15.43
CA ASP A 203 9.70 4.74 15.39
C ASP A 203 10.15 6.17 15.76
N ASN A 204 9.42 7.20 15.31
CA ASN A 204 9.70 8.59 15.67
C ASN A 204 9.56 8.83 17.19
N TYR A 205 8.59 8.21 17.84
CA TYR A 205 8.38 8.31 19.29
C TYR A 205 9.60 7.80 20.07
N TYR A 206 10.21 6.68 19.62
CA TYR A 206 11.30 6.02 20.36
C TYR A 206 12.70 6.45 19.94
N THR A 207 12.90 6.82 18.68
CA THR A 207 14.25 6.98 18.10
C THR A 207 14.56 8.38 17.60
N PHE A 208 13.66 9.35 17.78
CA PHE A 208 13.92 10.74 17.38
C PHE A 208 15.24 11.27 17.98
N PRO A 209 16.10 11.96 17.20
CA PRO A 209 15.89 12.49 15.84
C PRO A 209 16.36 11.56 14.69
N ALA A 210 16.65 10.30 14.97
CA ALA A 210 17.06 9.36 13.90
C ALA A 210 15.89 9.08 12.94
N ALA A 211 14.71 8.80 13.47
CA ALA A 211 13.46 8.78 12.70
C ALA A 211 12.74 10.12 12.83
N THR A 212 12.41 10.72 11.70
CA THR A 212 11.74 12.03 11.63
C THR A 212 10.34 11.95 11.04
N THR A 213 9.98 10.81 10.47
CA THR A 213 8.63 10.49 10.01
C THR A 213 7.83 9.91 11.18
N TYR A 214 6.55 10.23 11.29
CA TYR A 214 5.67 9.76 12.35
C TYR A 214 4.27 9.45 11.80
N ILE A 215 3.52 8.64 12.50
CA ILE A 215 2.13 8.31 12.20
C ILE A 215 1.24 9.48 12.63
N ALA A 216 0.74 10.26 11.66
CA ALA A 216 -0.08 11.44 11.94
C ALA A 216 -1.51 11.08 12.40
N GLY A 217 -2.00 9.92 12.03
CA GLY A 217 -3.27 9.36 12.42
C GLY A 217 -3.44 7.96 11.84
N PHE A 218 -4.46 7.24 12.28
CA PHE A 218 -4.81 5.95 11.72
C PHE A 218 -6.26 5.57 12.04
N PHE A 219 -6.84 4.76 11.18
CA PHE A 219 -8.04 4.00 11.41
C PHE A 219 -7.69 2.54 11.73
N SER A 220 -8.48 1.89 12.61
CA SER A 220 -8.36 0.47 12.90
C SER A 220 -9.72 -0.17 13.11
N THR A 221 -10.06 -1.14 12.24
CA THR A 221 -11.27 -1.96 12.38
C THR A 221 -11.30 -2.68 13.73
N GLN A 222 -10.13 -3.06 14.24
CA GLN A 222 -9.98 -3.72 15.54
C GLN A 222 -10.45 -2.81 16.70
N PHE A 223 -10.15 -1.50 16.65
CA PHE A 223 -10.68 -0.56 17.67
C PHE A 223 -12.20 -0.49 17.62
N ASN A 224 -12.77 -0.45 16.39
CA ASN A 224 -14.22 -0.47 16.23
C ASN A 224 -14.86 -1.71 16.86
N GLU A 225 -14.26 -2.90 16.68
CA GLU A 225 -14.74 -4.14 17.27
C GLU A 225 -14.58 -4.19 18.79
N LEU A 226 -13.42 -3.77 19.31
CA LEU A 226 -13.12 -3.80 20.72
C LEU A 226 -14.02 -2.88 21.54
N PHE A 227 -14.33 -1.72 21.00
CA PHE A 227 -15.11 -0.69 21.70
C PHE A 227 -16.58 -0.66 21.29
N ASP A 228 -16.95 -1.33 20.20
CA ASP A 228 -18.27 -1.19 19.55
C ASP A 228 -18.61 0.28 19.29
N ARG A 229 -17.60 1.04 18.81
CA ARG A 229 -17.70 2.46 18.43
C ARG A 229 -16.99 2.66 17.10
N ASN A 230 -17.34 3.72 16.38
CA ASN A 230 -16.55 4.21 15.25
C ASN A 230 -15.37 5.01 15.82
N VAL A 231 -14.13 4.51 15.70
CA VAL A 231 -12.97 5.06 16.39
C VAL A 231 -11.88 5.46 15.39
N MET A 232 -11.35 6.66 15.59
CA MET A 232 -10.23 7.22 14.86
C MET A 232 -9.13 7.63 15.83
N THR A 233 -7.87 7.59 15.42
CA THR A 233 -6.76 8.13 16.21
C THR A 233 -6.02 9.19 15.40
N ILE A 234 -5.71 10.33 16.05
CA ILE A 234 -4.89 11.41 15.52
C ILE A 234 -3.74 11.67 16.49
N ASP A 235 -2.54 11.89 15.93
CA ASP A 235 -1.37 12.18 16.76
C ASP A 235 -1.47 13.54 17.45
N ALA A 236 -0.93 13.61 18.69
CA ALA A 236 -0.95 14.83 19.50
C ALA A 236 0.21 15.79 19.19
N PHE A 237 1.16 15.40 18.33
CA PHE A 237 2.36 16.17 18.08
C PHE A 237 2.07 17.47 17.33
N ASP A 238 2.40 18.61 17.98
CA ASP A 238 2.56 19.91 17.33
C ASP A 238 1.29 20.47 16.66
N TRP A 239 0.14 20.36 17.33
CA TRP A 239 -1.14 20.85 16.80
C TRP A 239 -1.14 22.36 16.47
N GLU A 240 -0.35 23.16 17.18
CA GLU A 240 -0.21 24.61 16.93
C GLU A 240 0.27 24.93 15.51
N HIS A 241 1.11 24.07 14.93
CA HIS A 241 1.71 24.27 13.61
C HIS A 241 1.11 23.37 12.53
N ARG A 242 0.10 22.53 12.86
CA ARG A 242 -0.41 21.47 11.98
C ARG A 242 -1.92 21.45 11.80
N THR A 243 -2.65 22.30 12.50
CA THR A 243 -4.11 22.43 12.37
C THR A 243 -4.50 23.80 11.83
N GLY A 244 -5.66 23.86 11.17
CA GLY A 244 -6.19 25.07 10.57
C GLY A 244 -5.46 25.54 9.31
N ALA A 245 -6.08 26.47 8.60
CA ALA A 245 -5.57 26.94 7.30
C ALA A 245 -4.31 27.83 7.39
N ASN A 246 -4.07 28.46 8.54
CA ASN A 246 -2.97 29.40 8.71
C ASN A 246 -2.25 29.19 10.05
N PRO A 247 -1.64 28.01 10.29
CA PRO A 247 -0.90 27.76 11.51
C PRO A 247 0.36 28.63 11.59
N VAL A 248 0.88 28.77 12.80
CA VAL A 248 2.16 29.46 13.04
C VAL A 248 3.29 28.77 12.28
N ASP A 249 4.19 29.53 11.68
CA ASP A 249 5.38 29.02 10.98
C ASP A 249 6.64 29.37 11.77
N ALA A 250 7.26 28.37 12.37
CA ALA A 250 8.44 28.55 13.24
C ALA A 250 9.57 27.56 12.89
N PRO A 251 10.10 27.56 11.65
CA PRO A 251 11.22 26.73 11.26
C PRO A 251 12.51 27.14 11.97
N SER A 252 13.34 26.19 12.37
CA SER A 252 14.68 26.43 12.90
C SER A 252 15.68 25.40 12.36
N SER A 253 16.98 25.68 12.56
CA SER A 253 18.06 24.75 12.21
C SER A 253 18.22 23.60 13.21
N ASP A 254 17.59 23.68 14.38
CA ASP A 254 17.59 22.66 15.41
C ASP A 254 16.34 21.79 15.23
N VAL A 255 16.54 20.51 14.95
CA VAL A 255 15.46 19.54 14.71
C VAL A 255 14.51 19.40 15.90
N CYS A 256 14.99 19.61 17.13
CA CYS A 256 14.16 19.53 18.33
C CYS A 256 13.16 20.70 18.44
N THR A 257 13.54 21.87 17.95
CA THR A 257 12.75 23.10 18.06
C THR A 257 12.12 23.57 16.76
N SER A 258 12.48 22.96 15.64
CA SER A 258 11.93 23.33 14.32
C SER A 258 10.45 22.94 14.20
N ARG A 259 9.58 23.93 13.96
CA ARG A 259 8.13 23.79 13.84
C ARG A 259 7.64 24.53 12.59
N PRO A 260 7.95 24.03 11.39
CA PRO A 260 7.41 24.62 10.16
C PRO A 260 5.90 24.40 10.07
N ALA A 261 5.19 25.40 9.57
CA ALA A 261 3.76 25.32 9.34
C ALA A 261 3.38 24.18 8.39
N ARG A 262 2.37 23.42 8.79
CA ARG A 262 1.73 22.36 8.00
C ARG A 262 0.22 22.59 8.02
N PRO A 263 -0.31 23.51 7.22
CA PRO A 263 -1.73 23.86 7.22
C PRO A 263 -2.61 22.62 7.01
N THR A 264 -3.65 22.52 7.81
CA THR A 264 -4.71 21.48 7.71
C THR A 264 -4.18 20.03 7.66
N LEU A 265 -2.98 19.76 8.21
CA LEU A 265 -2.41 18.43 8.15
C LEU A 265 -3.30 17.40 8.85
N TYR A 266 -3.72 17.69 10.09
CA TYR A 266 -4.52 16.74 10.87
C TYR A 266 -5.96 16.64 10.39
N GLU A 267 -6.51 17.72 9.84
CA GLU A 267 -7.81 17.70 9.19
C GLU A 267 -7.76 16.83 7.92
N GLY A 268 -6.72 16.99 7.09
CA GLY A 268 -6.50 16.16 5.91
C GLY A 268 -6.27 14.70 6.25
N THR A 269 -5.40 14.41 7.24
CA THR A 269 -5.20 13.05 7.75
C THR A 269 -6.51 12.44 8.24
N PHE A 270 -7.32 13.20 8.97
CA PHE A 270 -8.59 12.67 9.47
C PHE A 270 -9.58 12.34 8.34
N ALA A 271 -9.67 13.18 7.32
CA ALA A 271 -10.49 12.90 6.14
C ALA A 271 -10.01 11.62 5.42
N HIS A 272 -8.70 11.44 5.26
CA HIS A 272 -8.11 10.22 4.70
C HIS A 272 -8.50 8.97 5.51
N GLU A 273 -8.25 8.97 6.79
CA GLU A 273 -8.51 7.83 7.67
C GLU A 273 -10.02 7.56 7.86
N TRP A 274 -10.84 8.61 7.82
CA TRP A 274 -12.29 8.45 7.93
C TRP A 274 -12.88 7.79 6.68
N GLN A 275 -12.30 8.04 5.50
CA GLN A 275 -12.66 7.31 4.29
C GLN A 275 -12.40 5.81 4.46
N HIS A 276 -11.26 5.41 5.04
CA HIS A 276 -10.99 3.99 5.36
C HIS A 276 -12.03 3.40 6.30
N LEU A 277 -12.44 4.14 7.32
CA LEU A 277 -13.52 3.71 8.21
C LEU A 277 -14.82 3.46 7.44
N LEU A 278 -15.20 4.37 6.54
CA LEU A 278 -16.40 4.21 5.72
C LEU A 278 -16.31 2.98 4.80
N LEU A 279 -15.16 2.81 4.12
CA LEU A 279 -14.95 1.70 3.19
C LEU A 279 -14.94 0.35 3.93
N SER A 280 -14.40 0.30 5.14
CA SER A 280 -14.34 -0.94 5.94
C SER A 280 -15.71 -1.58 6.21
N TYR A 281 -16.78 -0.80 6.15
CA TYR A 281 -18.16 -1.28 6.29
C TYR A 281 -18.81 -1.69 4.98
N VAL A 282 -18.30 -1.22 3.85
CA VAL A 282 -18.88 -1.44 2.53
C VAL A 282 -18.12 -2.51 1.77
N ASP A 283 -16.81 -2.32 1.60
CA ASP A 283 -15.92 -3.30 0.98
C ASP A 283 -14.59 -3.43 1.76
N PRO A 284 -14.56 -4.27 2.80
CA PRO A 284 -13.34 -4.55 3.55
C PRO A 284 -12.28 -5.34 2.75
N ASN A 285 -12.61 -5.80 1.53
CA ASN A 285 -11.74 -6.59 0.68
C ASN A 285 -11.18 -5.81 -0.51
N GLU A 286 -11.40 -4.49 -0.57
CA GLU A 286 -10.88 -3.68 -1.67
C GLU A 286 -9.34 -3.74 -1.75
N THR A 287 -8.78 -3.64 -2.96
CA THR A 287 -7.33 -3.59 -3.18
C THR A 287 -6.71 -2.38 -2.47
N THR A 288 -5.46 -2.55 -2.01
CA THR A 288 -4.76 -1.48 -1.30
C THR A 288 -4.69 -0.20 -2.11
N TRP A 289 -4.32 -0.28 -3.40
CA TRP A 289 -4.18 0.91 -4.22
C TRP A 289 -5.50 1.69 -4.42
N LEU A 290 -6.63 0.98 -4.55
CA LEU A 290 -7.93 1.65 -4.72
C LEU A 290 -8.44 2.22 -3.39
N ASN A 291 -8.24 1.50 -2.28
CA ASN A 291 -8.57 1.96 -0.94
C ASN A 291 -7.77 3.24 -0.60
N GLU A 292 -6.46 3.23 -0.78
CA GLU A 292 -5.59 4.39 -0.50
C GLU A 292 -5.85 5.56 -1.48
N GLY A 293 -6.12 5.24 -2.75
CA GLY A 293 -6.49 6.26 -3.73
C GLY A 293 -7.78 6.99 -3.37
N LEU A 294 -8.81 6.28 -2.88
CA LEU A 294 -10.06 6.87 -2.39
C LEU A 294 -9.81 7.72 -1.13
N ALA A 295 -8.94 7.27 -0.23
CA ALA A 295 -8.59 7.99 0.98
C ALA A 295 -7.81 9.29 0.69
N ASP A 296 -6.83 9.26 -0.20
CA ASP A 296 -6.14 10.48 -0.64
C ASP A 296 -7.10 11.43 -1.41
N PHE A 297 -8.03 10.88 -2.20
CA PHE A 297 -9.06 11.68 -2.86
C PHE A 297 -9.98 12.38 -1.85
N ALA A 298 -10.29 11.76 -0.70
CA ALA A 298 -11.11 12.37 0.34
C ALA A 298 -10.52 13.69 0.86
N GLN A 299 -9.19 13.81 0.93
CA GLN A 299 -8.51 15.06 1.30
C GLN A 299 -8.77 16.18 0.30
N THR A 300 -8.84 15.86 -1.01
CA THR A 300 -9.21 16.83 -2.05
C THR A 300 -10.70 17.15 -2.03
N LEU A 301 -11.55 16.17 -1.83
CA LEU A 301 -12.99 16.34 -1.71
C LEU A 301 -13.36 17.32 -0.57
N THR A 302 -12.65 17.22 0.54
CA THR A 302 -12.83 18.10 1.72
C THR A 302 -12.09 19.44 1.58
N GLY A 303 -11.18 19.57 0.61
CA GLY A 303 -10.47 20.81 0.29
C GLY A 303 -9.19 21.03 1.10
N TYR A 304 -8.67 20.01 1.78
CA TYR A 304 -7.40 20.08 2.53
C TYR A 304 -6.18 19.87 1.63
N VAL A 305 -6.32 19.14 0.54
CA VAL A 305 -5.29 18.93 -0.47
C VAL A 305 -5.78 19.46 -1.82
N ASP A 306 -4.90 20.17 -2.53
CA ASP A 306 -5.14 20.73 -3.87
C ASP A 306 -4.19 20.07 -4.87
N GLY A 307 -4.69 19.13 -5.66
CA GLY A 307 -3.93 18.41 -6.69
C GLY A 307 -3.36 19.31 -7.80
N THR A 308 -3.82 20.57 -7.91
CA THR A 308 -3.24 21.55 -8.85
C THR A 308 -1.90 22.12 -8.37
N LYS A 309 -1.56 21.93 -7.08
CA LYS A 309 -0.29 22.38 -6.51
C LYS A 309 0.84 21.44 -6.90
N THR A 310 1.97 22.02 -7.25
CA THR A 310 3.17 21.30 -7.65
C THR A 310 4.27 21.43 -6.59
N VAL A 311 5.40 20.78 -6.77
CA VAL A 311 6.59 20.92 -5.94
C VAL A 311 7.13 22.38 -5.89
N TYR A 312 6.69 23.23 -6.81
CA TYR A 312 7.05 24.65 -6.89
C TYR A 312 6.06 25.58 -6.16
N ASP A 313 4.96 25.03 -5.64
CA ASP A 313 3.90 25.78 -4.97
C ASP A 313 3.89 25.48 -3.47
N LYS A 314 3.45 26.45 -2.66
CA LYS A 314 3.18 26.22 -1.24
C LYS A 314 1.99 25.27 -1.10
N GLY A 315 2.16 24.19 -0.32
CA GLY A 315 1.10 23.21 -0.07
C GLY A 315 0.96 22.16 -1.19
N GLY A 316 2.01 21.93 -1.98
CA GLY A 316 2.06 20.80 -2.91
C GLY A 316 2.03 19.46 -2.15
N ASP A 317 1.27 18.52 -2.67
CA ASP A 317 1.15 17.18 -2.10
C ASP A 317 2.38 16.32 -2.38
N SER A 318 2.91 15.64 -1.33
CA SER A 318 4.13 14.86 -1.47
C SER A 318 3.92 13.54 -2.22
N HIS A 319 2.74 12.93 -2.14
CA HIS A 319 2.42 11.72 -2.87
C HIS A 319 2.44 12.00 -4.37
N LEU A 320 1.73 13.05 -4.77
CA LEU A 320 1.61 13.43 -6.17
C LEU A 320 2.97 13.79 -6.80
N TYR A 321 3.76 14.64 -6.16
CA TYR A 321 5.04 15.01 -6.76
C TYR A 321 6.11 13.91 -6.66
N CYS A 322 6.01 12.97 -5.71
CA CYS A 322 6.86 11.77 -5.70
C CYS A 322 6.56 10.87 -6.90
N PHE A 323 5.29 10.54 -7.16
CA PHE A 323 4.89 9.79 -8.34
C PHE A 323 5.33 10.47 -9.64
N GLN A 324 5.17 11.77 -9.75
CA GLN A 324 5.60 12.52 -10.93
C GLN A 324 7.13 12.67 -11.06
N GLY A 325 7.92 12.18 -10.09
CA GLY A 325 9.37 12.17 -10.13
C GLY A 325 10.03 13.49 -9.72
N TYR A 326 9.34 14.35 -8.96
CA TYR A 326 9.87 15.61 -8.47
C TYR A 326 10.40 15.55 -7.02
N GLY A 327 10.32 14.43 -6.34
CA GLY A 327 10.85 14.27 -4.98
C GLY A 327 12.30 14.75 -4.80
N PRO A 328 13.23 14.42 -5.73
CA PRO A 328 14.61 14.90 -5.66
C PRO A 328 14.81 16.41 -6.01
N VAL A 329 13.77 17.11 -6.44
CA VAL A 329 13.88 18.52 -6.88
C VAL A 329 13.82 19.45 -5.69
N GLN A 330 14.91 20.19 -5.42
CA GLN A 330 14.97 21.19 -4.37
C GLN A 330 14.23 22.46 -4.78
N THR A 331 13.25 22.87 -3.96
CA THR A 331 12.53 24.13 -4.09
C THR A 331 12.38 24.79 -2.72
N PRO A 332 11.91 26.03 -2.62
CA PRO A 332 11.56 26.63 -1.32
C PRO A 332 10.48 25.83 -0.56
N PHE A 333 9.64 25.06 -1.27
CA PHE A 333 8.55 24.26 -0.70
C PHE A 333 8.90 22.78 -0.57
N ASN A 334 10.01 22.34 -1.16
CA ASN A 334 10.66 21.04 -0.95
C ASN A 334 12.13 21.27 -0.56
N PRO A 335 12.41 21.80 0.64
CA PRO A 335 13.75 22.17 1.07
C PRO A 335 14.66 20.95 1.34
N ASN A 336 14.08 19.79 1.56
CA ASN A 336 14.77 18.53 1.84
C ASN A 336 14.43 17.49 0.77
N PRO A 337 14.97 17.69 -0.44
CA PRO A 337 14.69 16.78 -1.55
C PRO A 337 15.19 15.37 -1.21
N ARG A 338 14.39 14.38 -1.57
CA ARG A 338 14.71 12.97 -1.37
C ARG A 338 14.22 12.15 -2.54
N ASP A 339 14.82 10.99 -2.70
CA ASP A 339 14.27 9.96 -3.55
C ASP A 339 13.02 9.37 -2.89
N CYS A 340 11.90 9.45 -3.55
CA CYS A 340 10.62 8.96 -3.06
C CYS A 340 9.81 8.27 -4.18
N GLY A 341 10.50 7.62 -5.11
CA GLY A 341 9.91 6.93 -6.23
C GLY A 341 9.76 7.80 -7.49
N GLY A 342 8.96 7.36 -8.41
CA GLY A 342 8.74 8.00 -9.70
C GLY A 342 7.58 7.39 -10.47
N SER A 343 7.44 7.79 -11.74
CA SER A 343 6.29 7.43 -12.57
C SER A 343 6.32 5.99 -13.10
N GLN A 344 7.48 5.29 -13.03
CA GLN A 344 7.53 3.84 -13.20
C GLN A 344 7.00 3.19 -11.92
N ASN A 345 5.69 3.08 -11.83
CA ASN A 345 4.99 2.65 -10.64
C ASN A 345 3.82 1.76 -11.02
N SER A 346 3.59 0.71 -10.26
CA SER A 346 2.56 -0.30 -10.49
C SER A 346 1.37 -0.08 -9.56
N LEU A 347 0.16 -0.19 -10.07
CA LEU A 347 -1.02 -0.28 -9.21
C LEU A 347 -1.06 -1.60 -8.42
N ASN A 348 -0.46 -2.69 -8.95
CA ASN A 348 -0.50 -4.01 -8.30
C ASN A 348 0.53 -4.19 -7.17
N LEU A 349 1.62 -3.40 -7.18
CA LEU A 349 2.80 -3.63 -6.35
C LEU A 349 2.92 -2.53 -5.29
N TRP A 350 2.08 -2.62 -4.26
CA TRP A 350 2.12 -1.67 -3.16
C TRP A 350 3.34 -1.92 -2.26
N GLY A 351 4.13 -0.88 -2.00
CA GLY A 351 5.30 -0.95 -1.13
C GLY A 351 6.51 -1.69 -1.73
N GLU A 352 6.57 -1.93 -3.04
CA GLU A 352 7.70 -2.63 -3.68
C GLU A 352 9.06 -1.93 -3.50
N GLY A 353 9.06 -0.63 -3.28
CA GLY A 353 10.24 0.17 -2.93
C GLY A 353 10.78 -0.09 -1.51
N GLY A 354 10.19 -1.01 -0.76
CA GLY A 354 10.47 -1.27 0.64
C GLY A 354 9.82 -0.24 1.56
N SER A 355 10.10 -0.34 2.87
CA SER A 355 9.57 0.56 3.91
C SER A 355 10.11 2.00 3.86
N GLY A 356 10.64 2.43 2.73
CA GLY A 356 11.22 3.77 2.55
C GLY A 356 10.24 4.76 1.94
N ALA A 357 10.76 5.95 1.62
CA ALA A 357 9.99 7.01 0.99
C ALA A 357 9.41 6.65 -0.39
N GLY A 358 9.83 5.53 -0.99
CA GLY A 358 9.35 5.05 -2.31
C GLY A 358 7.86 4.78 -2.35
N VAL A 359 7.25 4.35 -1.25
CA VAL A 359 5.80 4.10 -1.13
C VAL A 359 4.95 5.35 -1.42
N LEU A 360 5.51 6.56 -1.27
CA LEU A 360 4.78 7.79 -1.59
C LEU A 360 4.41 7.90 -3.07
N ALA A 361 5.19 7.26 -3.95
CA ALA A 361 4.82 7.20 -5.37
C ALA A 361 3.65 6.26 -5.64
N ASP A 362 3.46 5.22 -4.82
CA ASP A 362 2.30 4.32 -4.91
C ASP A 362 1.01 5.09 -4.56
N TYR A 363 1.02 5.81 -3.43
CA TYR A 363 -0.06 6.75 -3.08
C TYR A 363 -0.33 7.75 -4.20
N GLY A 364 0.73 8.38 -4.72
CA GLY A 364 0.60 9.40 -5.76
C GLY A 364 0.04 8.88 -7.08
N ASN A 365 0.37 7.64 -7.48
CA ASN A 365 -0.20 7.00 -8.67
C ASN A 365 -1.69 6.74 -8.48
N ALA A 366 -2.06 6.10 -7.37
CA ALA A 366 -3.45 5.82 -7.04
C ALA A 366 -4.27 7.11 -6.93
N TYR A 367 -3.79 8.10 -6.20
CA TYR A 367 -4.44 9.40 -6.03
C TYR A 367 -4.61 10.15 -7.36
N GLN A 368 -3.56 10.24 -8.18
CA GLN A 368 -3.67 10.91 -9.49
C GLN A 368 -4.65 10.19 -10.42
N PHE A 369 -4.72 8.87 -10.34
CA PHE A 369 -5.70 8.11 -11.12
C PHE A 369 -7.14 8.38 -10.65
N LEU A 370 -7.39 8.48 -9.34
CA LEU A 370 -8.73 8.86 -8.82
C LEU A 370 -9.11 10.30 -9.20
N LEU A 371 -8.17 11.25 -9.15
CA LEU A 371 -8.40 12.61 -9.65
C LEU A 371 -8.77 12.60 -11.14
N TYR A 372 -8.06 11.80 -11.94
CA TYR A 372 -8.35 11.62 -13.35
C TYR A 372 -9.78 11.06 -13.57
N LEU A 373 -10.17 10.01 -12.84
CA LEU A 373 -11.51 9.44 -12.92
C LEU A 373 -12.58 10.46 -12.53
N TYR A 374 -12.36 11.20 -11.45
CA TYR A 374 -13.27 12.26 -11.01
C TYR A 374 -13.43 13.38 -12.05
N ASP A 375 -12.33 13.81 -12.66
CA ASP A 375 -12.34 14.87 -13.68
C ASP A 375 -13.14 14.50 -14.94
N HIS A 376 -13.13 13.21 -15.30
CA HIS A 376 -13.75 12.70 -16.52
C HIS A 376 -15.17 12.17 -16.33
N TYR A 377 -15.50 11.65 -15.15
CA TYR A 377 -16.77 10.97 -14.89
C TYR A 377 -17.55 11.57 -13.71
N GLY A 378 -16.98 12.57 -13.01
CA GLY A 378 -17.64 13.24 -11.90
C GLY A 378 -17.63 12.44 -10.59
N GLN A 379 -18.40 12.90 -9.61
CA GLN A 379 -18.46 12.28 -8.29
C GLN A 379 -19.11 10.88 -8.31
N ASP A 380 -20.00 10.63 -9.25
CA ASP A 380 -20.73 9.35 -9.34
C ASP A 380 -19.79 8.14 -9.53
N ILE A 381 -18.64 8.32 -10.22
CA ILE A 381 -17.64 7.24 -10.36
C ILE A 381 -17.00 6.89 -9.03
N ILE A 382 -16.68 7.89 -8.21
CA ILE A 382 -16.08 7.73 -6.89
C ILE A 382 -17.05 6.98 -5.96
N GLU A 383 -18.32 7.37 -5.98
CA GLU A 383 -19.37 6.69 -5.22
C GLU A 383 -19.54 5.23 -5.63
N LYS A 384 -19.50 4.93 -6.95
CA LYS A 384 -19.60 3.56 -7.46
C LYS A 384 -18.41 2.72 -7.01
N LEU A 385 -17.18 3.24 -7.11
CA LEU A 385 -15.97 2.54 -6.68
C LEU A 385 -15.98 2.24 -5.19
N HIS A 386 -16.42 3.20 -4.36
CA HIS A 386 -16.53 2.99 -2.92
C HIS A 386 -17.62 1.95 -2.54
N ARG A 387 -18.69 1.83 -3.34
CA ARG A 387 -19.86 0.98 -3.01
C ARG A 387 -19.86 -0.38 -3.70
N ASP A 388 -18.93 -0.69 -4.55
CA ASP A 388 -18.87 -1.98 -5.26
C ASP A 388 -18.18 -3.05 -4.40
N ALA A 389 -18.94 -3.64 -3.48
CA ALA A 389 -18.43 -4.76 -2.66
C ALA A 389 -18.30 -6.10 -3.40
N ALA A 390 -18.70 -6.17 -4.67
CA ALA A 390 -18.68 -7.40 -5.44
C ALA A 390 -17.40 -7.57 -6.30
N LEU A 391 -16.79 -6.46 -6.66
CA LEU A 391 -15.59 -6.41 -7.49
C LEU A 391 -14.54 -5.54 -6.80
N GLN A 392 -13.27 -5.85 -6.96
CA GLN A 392 -12.16 -5.11 -6.37
C GLN A 392 -11.19 -4.63 -7.47
N GLY A 393 -10.45 -3.57 -7.18
CA GLY A 393 -9.36 -3.07 -7.98
C GLY A 393 -9.76 -2.71 -9.42
N ILE A 394 -8.96 -3.16 -10.39
CA ILE A 394 -9.20 -2.83 -11.80
C ILE A 394 -10.53 -3.39 -12.34
N LYS A 395 -11.10 -4.41 -11.71
CA LYS A 395 -12.41 -4.95 -12.10
C LYS A 395 -13.56 -4.06 -11.64
N SER A 396 -13.45 -3.47 -10.45
CA SER A 396 -14.39 -2.44 -9.98
C SER A 396 -14.33 -1.21 -10.88
N VAL A 397 -13.12 -0.74 -11.20
CA VAL A 397 -12.93 0.35 -12.18
C VAL A 397 -13.54 0.00 -13.54
N ASP A 398 -13.34 -1.24 -14.04
CA ASP A 398 -13.89 -1.67 -15.34
C ASP A 398 -15.43 -1.62 -15.37
N ALA A 399 -16.07 -2.10 -14.31
CA ALA A 399 -17.53 -2.03 -14.18
C ALA A 399 -18.02 -0.57 -14.09
N ALA A 400 -17.36 0.25 -13.29
CA ALA A 400 -17.74 1.65 -13.07
C ALA A 400 -17.60 2.49 -14.35
N VAL A 401 -16.45 2.42 -15.05
CA VAL A 401 -16.23 3.22 -16.28
C VAL A 401 -17.09 2.75 -17.45
N LYS A 402 -17.40 1.45 -17.54
CA LYS A 402 -18.36 0.94 -18.54
C LYS A 402 -19.77 1.48 -18.31
N ALA A 403 -20.18 1.62 -17.06
CA ALA A 403 -21.46 2.24 -16.72
C ALA A 403 -21.52 3.71 -17.16
N GLU A 404 -20.39 4.40 -17.23
CA GLU A 404 -20.25 5.77 -17.75
C GLU A 404 -20.00 5.82 -19.27
N GLY A 405 -20.08 4.69 -19.97
CA GLY A 405 -19.95 4.61 -21.43
C GLY A 405 -18.52 4.48 -21.96
N ALA A 406 -17.52 4.31 -21.11
CA ALA A 406 -16.18 3.95 -21.57
C ALA A 406 -16.15 2.51 -22.11
N LYS A 407 -15.14 2.20 -22.91
CA LYS A 407 -14.99 0.86 -23.49
C LYS A 407 -14.63 -0.19 -22.43
N ASP A 408 -13.60 0.09 -21.65
CA ASP A 408 -13.07 -0.75 -20.58
C ASP A 408 -12.07 0.04 -19.71
N ALA A 409 -11.69 -0.52 -18.55
CA ALA A 409 -10.74 0.11 -17.63
C ALA A 409 -9.38 0.36 -18.28
N TYR A 410 -8.88 -0.56 -19.12
CA TYR A 410 -7.57 -0.39 -19.74
C TYR A 410 -7.53 0.73 -20.77
N THR A 411 -8.61 0.97 -21.50
CA THR A 411 -8.72 2.16 -22.34
C THR A 411 -8.58 3.43 -21.52
N VAL A 412 -9.24 3.49 -20.35
CA VAL A 412 -9.18 4.62 -19.43
C VAL A 412 -7.79 4.75 -18.78
N LEU A 413 -7.20 3.64 -18.35
CA LEU A 413 -5.84 3.60 -17.77
C LEU A 413 -4.80 4.09 -18.78
N HIS A 414 -4.90 3.71 -20.06
CA HIS A 414 -3.99 4.16 -21.09
C HIS A 414 -4.16 5.66 -21.41
N ASP A 415 -5.38 6.18 -21.38
CA ASP A 415 -5.64 7.62 -21.51
C ASP A 415 -5.06 8.38 -20.30
N TYR A 416 -5.24 7.86 -19.09
CA TYR A 416 -4.60 8.36 -17.87
C TYR A 416 -3.07 8.38 -17.98
N GLN A 417 -2.43 7.28 -18.39
CA GLN A 417 -0.98 7.22 -18.60
C GLN A 417 -0.50 8.25 -19.63
N SER A 418 -1.33 8.57 -20.63
CA SER A 418 -1.03 9.68 -21.54
C SER A 418 -1.14 11.03 -20.87
N SER A 419 -2.12 11.22 -19.96
CA SER A 419 -2.27 12.47 -19.21
C SER A 419 -1.08 12.73 -18.29
N VAL A 420 -0.55 11.71 -17.62
CA VAL A 420 0.68 11.81 -16.80
C VAL A 420 1.85 12.40 -17.59
N LEU A 421 1.95 12.12 -18.89
CA LEU A 421 2.98 12.67 -19.76
C LEU A 421 2.62 14.06 -20.32
N LEU A 422 1.36 14.30 -20.67
CA LEU A 422 0.96 15.38 -21.55
C LEU A 422 0.19 16.51 -20.85
N ASP A 423 -0.30 16.31 -19.64
CA ASP A 423 -1.27 17.21 -19.01
C ASP A 423 -0.84 18.66 -19.01
N LYS A 424 0.29 18.99 -18.38
CA LYS A 424 0.83 20.34 -18.34
C LYS A 424 1.09 20.93 -19.73
N LEU A 425 1.55 20.10 -20.66
CA LEU A 425 1.84 20.53 -22.02
C LEU A 425 0.57 20.99 -22.77
N LEU A 426 -0.55 20.32 -22.55
CA LEU A 426 -1.78 20.49 -23.29
C LEU A 426 -2.76 21.44 -22.59
N ASP A 427 -2.81 21.43 -21.26
CA ASP A 427 -3.80 22.17 -20.49
C ASP A 427 -3.47 23.67 -20.39
N ASP A 428 -2.20 24.04 -20.31
CA ASP A 428 -1.75 25.43 -20.17
C ASP A 428 -2.04 26.33 -21.38
N SER A 429 -2.50 25.75 -22.50
CA SER A 429 -2.75 26.51 -23.72
C SER A 429 -4.05 26.12 -24.40
N ARG A 430 -4.92 27.10 -24.59
CA ARG A 430 -6.11 26.96 -25.45
C ARG A 430 -5.78 26.59 -26.92
N TRP A 431 -4.54 26.82 -27.33
CA TRP A 431 -4.03 26.51 -28.67
C TRP A 431 -3.35 25.15 -28.73
N SER A 432 -3.28 24.42 -27.62
CA SER A 432 -2.67 23.10 -27.60
C SER A 432 -3.42 22.12 -28.49
N LEU A 433 -2.67 21.30 -29.22
CA LEU A 433 -3.17 20.31 -30.14
C LEU A 433 -2.51 18.97 -29.86
N VAL A 434 -3.31 17.91 -29.82
CA VAL A 434 -2.82 16.54 -29.87
C VAL A 434 -3.43 15.82 -31.07
N LEU A 435 -2.61 15.09 -31.80
CA LEU A 435 -3.04 14.19 -32.87
C LEU A 435 -2.83 12.73 -32.42
N GLY A 436 -3.76 11.84 -32.81
CA GLY A 436 -3.70 10.43 -32.45
C GLY A 436 -4.27 10.11 -31.08
N ALA A 437 -4.76 11.11 -30.34
CA ALA A 437 -5.52 10.95 -29.11
C ALA A 437 -6.59 12.04 -29.00
N ASP A 438 -7.60 11.82 -28.17
CA ASP A 438 -8.56 12.85 -27.79
C ASP A 438 -7.95 13.72 -26.69
N LYS A 439 -7.72 15.01 -26.96
CA LYS A 439 -7.15 15.94 -25.98
C LYS A 439 -7.93 15.93 -24.66
N SER A 440 -9.27 15.88 -24.73
CA SER A 440 -10.11 15.88 -23.53
C SER A 440 -9.89 14.66 -22.63
N LYS A 441 -9.37 13.56 -23.17
CA LYS A 441 -9.10 12.33 -22.42
C LYS A 441 -7.67 12.22 -21.88
N VAL A 442 -6.74 12.99 -22.45
CA VAL A 442 -5.33 12.96 -22.04
C VAL A 442 -4.91 14.20 -21.27
N THR A 443 -5.86 14.86 -20.63
CA THR A 443 -5.65 15.98 -19.68
C THR A 443 -6.55 15.81 -18.47
N SER A 444 -6.15 16.38 -17.35
CA SER A 444 -6.89 16.41 -16.08
C SER A 444 -7.01 17.85 -15.58
N LYS A 445 -8.17 18.20 -15.00
CA LYS A 445 -8.37 19.55 -14.44
C LYS A 445 -7.76 19.71 -13.06
N SER A 446 -7.68 18.60 -12.33
CA SER A 446 -7.23 18.55 -10.94
C SER A 446 -5.72 18.37 -10.79
N VAL A 447 -4.97 18.28 -11.90
CA VAL A 447 -3.51 18.13 -11.91
C VAL A 447 -2.91 19.22 -12.81
N ARG A 448 -1.73 19.73 -12.45
CA ARG A 448 -1.04 20.82 -13.19
C ARG A 448 0.42 20.52 -13.48
N SER A 449 0.83 19.28 -13.36
CA SER A 449 2.19 18.84 -13.67
C SER A 449 2.19 17.56 -14.50
N SER A 450 3.27 17.38 -15.26
CA SER A 450 3.53 16.15 -16.01
C SER A 450 4.75 15.46 -15.43
N VAL A 451 4.96 14.20 -15.81
CA VAL A 451 6.11 13.40 -15.40
C VAL A 451 7.44 14.14 -15.62
N ASN A 452 8.31 14.07 -14.63
CA ASN A 452 9.68 14.57 -14.72
C ASN A 452 10.56 13.57 -15.50
N LEU A 453 10.67 13.74 -16.81
CA LEU A 453 11.48 12.88 -17.68
C LEU A 453 12.98 12.92 -17.38
N ALA A 454 13.45 13.82 -16.53
CA ALA A 454 14.85 13.85 -16.05
C ALA A 454 15.07 12.89 -14.87
N ASN A 455 14.00 12.43 -14.23
CA ASN A 455 14.11 11.43 -13.16
C ASN A 455 14.22 10.03 -13.76
N THR A 456 15.32 9.34 -13.45
CA THR A 456 15.56 7.97 -13.93
C THR A 456 14.56 6.95 -13.37
N GLN A 457 13.91 7.23 -12.25
CA GLN A 457 12.84 6.39 -11.68
C GLN A 457 11.55 6.35 -12.49
N SER A 458 11.50 7.08 -13.61
CA SER A 458 10.45 6.90 -14.60
C SER A 458 10.68 5.68 -15.53
N TYR A 459 11.82 4.97 -15.38
CA TYR A 459 12.19 3.82 -16.22
C TYR A 459 13.39 3.00 -15.69
N SER A 460 13.84 3.18 -14.45
CA SER A 460 15.13 2.61 -14.00
C SER A 460 15.07 1.14 -13.62
N VAL A 461 13.90 0.64 -13.24
CA VAL A 461 13.71 -0.79 -12.98
C VAL A 461 13.53 -1.51 -14.31
N PRO A 462 14.30 -2.58 -14.59
CA PRO A 462 14.21 -3.27 -15.87
C PRO A 462 12.85 -3.92 -16.12
N GLY A 463 12.18 -3.53 -17.21
CA GLY A 463 10.87 -4.03 -17.60
C GLY A 463 9.73 -3.07 -17.26
N ALA A 464 8.55 -3.30 -17.84
CA ALA A 464 7.34 -2.53 -17.57
C ALA A 464 6.64 -3.05 -16.31
N ALA A 465 6.25 -2.13 -15.42
CA ALA A 465 5.50 -2.45 -14.22
C ALA A 465 4.08 -2.96 -14.57
N PRO A 466 3.55 -3.98 -13.87
CA PRO A 466 2.18 -4.44 -14.10
C PRO A 466 1.18 -3.34 -13.75
N ASN A 467 0.24 -3.07 -14.67
CA ASN A 467 -0.72 -1.95 -14.57
C ASN A 467 -0.07 -0.57 -14.30
N GLY A 468 1.19 -0.42 -14.73
CA GLY A 468 1.96 0.81 -14.69
C GLY A 468 2.46 1.21 -16.07
N ALA A 469 3.37 2.17 -16.14
CA ALA A 469 4.00 2.59 -17.39
C ALA A 469 5.43 3.12 -17.19
N ASP A 470 6.30 2.79 -18.15
CA ASP A 470 7.59 3.45 -18.30
C ASP A 470 7.46 4.67 -19.20
N TYR A 471 8.06 5.78 -18.82
CA TYR A 471 8.10 7.03 -19.59
C TYR A 471 9.53 7.27 -20.10
N VAL A 472 9.88 6.60 -21.19
CA VAL A 472 11.24 6.56 -21.70
C VAL A 472 11.48 7.70 -22.69
N LEU A 473 12.16 8.76 -22.25
CA LEU A 473 12.66 9.77 -23.18
C LEU A 473 13.73 9.15 -24.07
N LEU A 474 13.47 9.10 -25.38
CA LEU A 474 14.42 8.50 -26.33
C LEU A 474 15.74 9.29 -26.34
N GLN A 475 16.86 8.57 -26.21
CA GLN A 475 18.17 9.21 -26.05
C GLN A 475 19.27 8.47 -26.80
N LYS A 476 20.35 9.21 -27.07
CA LYS A 476 21.62 8.70 -27.57
C LYS A 476 22.73 9.17 -26.64
N THR A 477 23.41 8.24 -26.00
CA THR A 477 24.53 8.55 -25.08
C THR A 477 24.14 9.54 -23.98
N GLY A 478 22.96 9.33 -23.35
CA GLY A 478 22.44 10.20 -22.28
C GLY A 478 21.82 11.54 -22.73
N THR A 479 21.78 11.81 -24.04
CA THR A 479 21.18 13.04 -24.57
C THR A 479 19.90 12.72 -25.35
N ALA A 480 18.81 13.45 -25.11
CA ALA A 480 17.55 13.27 -25.82
C ALA A 480 17.74 13.34 -27.34
N ILE A 481 17.21 12.37 -28.06
CA ILE A 481 17.20 12.34 -29.51
C ILE A 481 16.11 13.28 -30.01
N LYS A 482 16.48 14.20 -30.92
CA LYS A 482 15.47 14.93 -31.69
C LYS A 482 14.82 14.00 -32.70
N GLY A 483 13.52 14.12 -32.91
CA GLY A 483 12.79 13.27 -33.84
C GLY A 483 13.41 13.23 -35.26
N LYS A 484 13.96 14.35 -35.72
CA LYS A 484 14.68 14.44 -37.04
C LYS A 484 15.89 13.51 -37.14
N ASP A 485 16.45 13.05 -36.02
CA ASP A 485 17.61 12.16 -35.96
C ASP A 485 17.19 10.69 -35.81
N LEU A 486 15.88 10.42 -35.69
CA LEU A 486 15.31 9.08 -35.62
C LEU A 486 15.35 8.39 -36.98
N ARG A 487 16.04 7.25 -37.10
CA ARG A 487 16.20 6.48 -38.34
C ARG A 487 15.56 5.10 -38.25
N SER A 488 15.50 4.54 -37.06
CA SER A 488 14.84 3.28 -36.79
C SER A 488 14.38 3.21 -35.35
N LEU A 489 13.27 2.55 -35.09
CA LEU A 489 12.81 2.19 -33.75
C LEU A 489 12.23 0.79 -33.81
N LYS A 490 12.67 -0.05 -32.87
CA LYS A 490 12.14 -1.38 -32.67
C LYS A 490 11.85 -1.59 -31.18
N PHE A 491 10.65 -2.08 -30.88
CA PHE A 491 10.25 -2.59 -29.57
C PHE A 491 10.08 -4.10 -29.67
N THR A 492 10.50 -4.81 -28.62
CA THR A 492 10.25 -6.24 -28.46
C THR A 492 9.95 -6.51 -26.99
N GLY A 493 8.71 -6.82 -26.66
CA GLY A 493 8.26 -7.23 -25.33
C GLY A 493 8.33 -8.75 -25.18
N ALA A 494 8.59 -9.22 -23.98
CA ALA A 494 8.58 -10.64 -23.65
C ALA A 494 7.19 -11.25 -23.93
N ALA A 495 7.16 -12.50 -24.39
CA ALA A 495 5.92 -13.27 -24.55
C ALA A 495 5.50 -13.99 -23.25
N GLN A 496 6.44 -14.10 -22.32
CA GLN A 496 6.23 -14.64 -20.97
C GLN A 496 7.23 -14.01 -20.00
N LEU A 497 6.86 -13.96 -18.74
CA LEU A 497 7.74 -13.49 -17.68
C LEU A 497 8.83 -14.54 -17.41
N PRO A 498 10.02 -14.12 -16.96
CA PRO A 498 11.04 -15.05 -16.46
C PRO A 498 10.46 -15.86 -15.31
N ALA A 499 10.82 -17.14 -15.25
CA ALA A 499 10.49 -17.93 -14.06
C ALA A 499 11.22 -17.35 -12.84
N VAL A 500 10.48 -17.24 -11.73
CA VAL A 500 11.08 -16.89 -10.43
C VAL A 500 11.57 -18.18 -9.78
N PRO A 501 12.83 -18.29 -9.45
CA PRO A 501 13.38 -19.49 -8.79
C PRO A 501 12.65 -19.77 -7.47
N LEU A 502 12.65 -21.03 -7.08
CA LEU A 502 12.13 -21.46 -5.78
C LEU A 502 12.77 -20.64 -4.64
N ALA A 503 11.92 -19.93 -3.88
CA ALA A 503 12.38 -19.08 -2.78
C ALA A 503 12.70 -19.88 -1.50
N TRP A 504 12.20 -21.09 -1.37
CA TRP A 504 12.50 -21.95 -0.23
C TRP A 504 14.00 -22.30 -0.18
N THR A 505 14.49 -22.47 1.03
CA THR A 505 15.91 -22.80 1.31
C THR A 505 16.01 -24.01 2.23
N LEU A 506 17.25 -24.45 2.51
CA LEU A 506 17.53 -25.49 3.49
C LEU A 506 18.11 -24.85 4.76
N VAL A 507 17.56 -25.23 5.91
CA VAL A 507 18.17 -24.96 7.23
C VAL A 507 18.82 -26.24 7.71
N ASN A 508 20.13 -26.19 7.94
CA ASN A 508 20.93 -27.31 8.43
C ASN A 508 21.05 -27.23 9.95
N ASN A 509 20.92 -28.37 10.63
CA ASN A 509 21.10 -28.47 12.08
C ASN A 509 20.13 -27.59 12.88
N ASP A 510 18.82 -27.56 12.54
CA ASP A 510 17.82 -26.98 13.43
C ASP A 510 17.95 -27.65 14.81
N PRO A 511 17.89 -26.89 15.93
CA PRO A 511 18.03 -27.43 17.27
C PRO A 511 17.09 -28.61 17.58
N ASP A 512 15.90 -28.62 17.00
CA ASP A 512 14.91 -29.68 17.17
C ASP A 512 15.09 -30.84 16.18
N ARG A 513 16.02 -30.72 15.22
CA ARG A 513 16.39 -31.69 14.19
C ARG A 513 17.91 -31.79 14.01
N PRO A 514 18.67 -32.13 15.08
CA PRO A 514 20.12 -32.17 15.01
C PRO A 514 20.60 -33.20 14.01
N GLY A 515 21.51 -32.79 13.12
CA GLY A 515 22.06 -33.67 12.07
C GLY A 515 21.18 -33.88 10.85
N ASN A 516 20.00 -33.21 10.76
CA ASN A 516 19.13 -33.22 9.62
C ASN A 516 19.02 -31.80 9.01
N SER A 517 18.68 -31.72 7.72
CA SER A 517 18.28 -30.49 7.06
C SER A 517 16.76 -30.44 6.97
N VAL A 518 16.18 -29.25 6.98
CA VAL A 518 14.74 -29.04 6.85
C VAL A 518 14.47 -27.97 5.79
N LEU A 519 13.34 -28.05 5.13
CA LEU A 519 12.88 -27.05 4.15
C LEU A 519 12.38 -25.82 4.89
N PHE A 520 12.74 -24.64 4.44
CA PHE A 520 12.42 -23.36 5.06
C PHE A 520 11.86 -22.35 4.04
N SER A 521 10.70 -21.78 4.34
CA SER A 521 10.01 -20.81 3.50
C SER A 521 10.68 -19.45 3.40
N GLY A 522 11.66 -19.15 4.25
CA GLY A 522 12.04 -17.79 4.57
C GLY A 522 11.12 -17.19 5.64
N ASN A 523 11.51 -16.03 6.15
CA ASN A 523 10.81 -15.30 7.22
C ASN A 523 10.88 -13.78 7.02
N ALA A 524 11.04 -13.30 5.79
CA ALA A 524 11.01 -11.88 5.51
C ALA A 524 9.55 -11.36 5.51
N ASN A 525 9.37 -10.08 5.76
CA ASN A 525 8.09 -9.42 5.57
C ASN A 525 7.70 -9.40 4.09
N ASN A 526 6.40 -9.35 3.81
CA ASN A 526 5.84 -9.44 2.46
C ASN A 526 6.33 -10.68 1.69
N THR A 527 6.49 -11.80 2.40
CA THR A 527 6.85 -13.09 1.80
C THR A 527 5.62 -13.75 1.21
N ASP A 528 5.74 -14.26 0.00
CA ASP A 528 4.82 -15.23 -0.59
C ASP A 528 5.64 -16.30 -1.30
N ALA A 529 5.97 -17.35 -0.58
CA ALA A 529 6.89 -18.40 -1.01
C ALA A 529 6.14 -19.73 -1.12
N THR A 530 6.06 -20.27 -2.35
CA THR A 530 5.41 -21.55 -2.61
C THR A 530 6.41 -22.54 -3.19
N ALA A 531 6.52 -23.72 -2.54
CA ALA A 531 7.28 -24.88 -3.03
C ALA A 531 6.29 -25.92 -3.55
N VAL A 532 6.38 -26.32 -4.81
CA VAL A 532 5.42 -27.18 -5.51
C VAL A 532 6.09 -28.45 -5.98
N ILE A 533 5.40 -29.58 -5.80
CA ILE A 533 5.82 -30.89 -6.28
C ILE A 533 4.69 -31.57 -7.06
N PRO A 534 4.94 -32.11 -8.27
CA PRO A 534 3.96 -32.94 -8.97
C PRO A 534 3.83 -34.29 -8.29
N VAL A 535 2.60 -34.71 -7.97
CA VAL A 535 2.33 -36.01 -7.32
C VAL A 535 1.11 -36.70 -7.96
N THR A 536 1.12 -38.03 -7.91
CA THR A 536 -0.09 -38.81 -8.16
C THR A 536 -0.63 -39.29 -6.82
N VAL A 537 -1.84 -38.85 -6.47
CA VAL A 537 -2.47 -39.22 -5.20
C VAL A 537 -2.86 -40.71 -5.23
N PRO A 538 -2.44 -41.52 -4.25
CA PRO A 538 -2.83 -42.92 -4.20
C PRO A 538 -4.35 -43.11 -4.19
N ALA A 539 -4.85 -44.16 -4.86
CA ALA A 539 -6.28 -44.46 -4.90
C ALA A 539 -6.82 -44.89 -3.51
N THR A 540 -5.92 -45.35 -2.64
CA THR A 540 -6.22 -45.72 -1.23
C THR A 540 -5.15 -45.07 -0.35
N ASN A 541 -5.50 -44.73 0.90
CA ASN A 541 -4.61 -44.03 1.81
C ASN A 541 -4.08 -42.70 1.23
N ALA A 542 -4.98 -41.81 0.81
CA ALA A 542 -4.68 -40.51 0.24
C ALA A 542 -4.32 -39.45 1.32
N THR A 543 -3.59 -39.85 2.33
CA THR A 543 -3.19 -38.93 3.43
C THR A 543 -1.83 -38.35 3.17
N LEU A 544 -1.73 -37.01 3.16
CA LEU A 544 -0.47 -36.26 3.25
C LEU A 544 -0.11 -36.08 4.73
N ALA A 545 1.10 -36.43 5.09
CA ALA A 545 1.63 -36.25 6.44
C ALA A 545 3.02 -35.61 6.38
N PHE A 546 3.31 -34.69 7.29
CA PHE A 546 4.64 -34.05 7.42
C PHE A 546 4.86 -33.52 8.84
N GLN A 547 6.08 -33.15 9.14
CA GLN A 547 6.44 -32.43 10.36
C GLN A 547 6.59 -30.95 10.03
N ALA A 548 6.01 -30.07 10.84
CA ALA A 548 6.22 -28.63 10.70
C ALA A 548 6.55 -27.95 12.02
N LYS A 549 7.40 -26.93 11.91
CA LYS A 549 7.68 -25.95 12.95
C LYS A 549 7.47 -24.59 12.34
N TYR A 550 6.70 -23.72 12.98
CA TYR A 550 6.43 -22.40 12.41
C TYR A 550 6.32 -21.33 13.48
N GLY A 551 6.72 -20.12 13.08
CA GLY A 551 6.40 -18.86 13.72
C GLY A 551 5.74 -17.98 12.66
N ALA A 552 4.43 -17.88 12.75
CA ALA A 552 3.59 -17.10 11.86
C ALA A 552 2.78 -16.11 12.71
N GLU A 553 2.92 -14.82 12.46
CA GLU A 553 2.22 -13.79 13.23
C GLU A 553 0.72 -14.09 13.24
N LEU A 554 0.15 -14.11 14.44
CA LEU A 554 -1.24 -14.47 14.65
C LEU A 554 -2.17 -13.47 13.92
N GLY A 555 -2.96 -14.00 12.99
CA GLY A 555 -3.93 -13.21 12.22
C GLY A 555 -3.36 -12.56 10.95
N TYR A 556 -2.06 -12.68 10.68
CA TYR A 556 -1.37 -12.05 9.54
C TYR A 556 -0.59 -13.01 8.69
N ASP A 557 0.27 -13.83 9.29
CA ASP A 557 1.11 -14.77 8.59
C ASP A 557 0.49 -16.15 8.59
N TYR A 558 0.61 -16.87 7.48
CA TYR A 558 0.00 -18.19 7.37
C TYR A 558 0.84 -19.15 6.55
N GLY A 559 0.87 -20.41 7.00
CA GLY A 559 1.34 -21.56 6.23
C GLY A 559 0.17 -22.30 5.60
N TYR A 560 0.22 -22.61 4.31
CA TYR A 560 -0.84 -23.31 3.60
C TYR A 560 -0.32 -24.58 2.95
N VAL A 561 -1.16 -25.62 2.90
CA VAL A 561 -1.04 -26.69 1.92
C VAL A 561 -1.99 -26.39 0.78
N VAL A 562 -1.46 -26.33 -0.44
CA VAL A 562 -2.23 -25.94 -1.62
C VAL A 562 -2.21 -27.03 -2.69
N VAL A 563 -3.28 -27.13 -3.48
CA VAL A 563 -3.42 -28.09 -4.57
C VAL A 563 -3.81 -27.37 -5.85
N SER A 564 -3.16 -27.73 -6.94
CA SER A 564 -3.57 -27.36 -8.30
C SER A 564 -3.98 -28.61 -9.10
N THR A 565 -5.12 -28.54 -9.79
CA THR A 565 -5.64 -29.57 -10.70
C THR A 565 -5.66 -29.10 -12.15
N ASP A 566 -5.19 -27.91 -12.43
CA ASP A 566 -5.22 -27.25 -13.74
C ASP A 566 -3.81 -26.95 -14.30
N GLY A 567 -2.81 -27.72 -13.81
CA GLY A 567 -1.42 -27.63 -14.26
C GLY A 567 -0.68 -26.40 -13.73
N GLY A 568 -1.08 -25.85 -12.58
CA GLY A 568 -0.41 -24.70 -11.94
C GLY A 568 -1.03 -23.34 -12.29
N THR A 569 -2.16 -23.33 -12.99
CA THR A 569 -2.87 -22.06 -13.28
C THR A 569 -3.49 -21.48 -12.03
N THR A 570 -4.07 -22.32 -11.18
CA THR A 570 -4.63 -21.92 -9.89
C THR A 570 -4.22 -22.92 -8.78
N TYR A 571 -4.10 -22.41 -7.56
CA TYR A 571 -3.83 -23.19 -6.37
C TYR A 571 -4.88 -22.89 -5.31
N ALA A 572 -5.47 -23.92 -4.72
CA ALA A 572 -6.46 -23.80 -3.65
C ALA A 572 -5.90 -24.39 -2.35
N ALA A 573 -6.02 -23.65 -1.26
CA ALA A 573 -5.68 -24.17 0.07
C ALA A 573 -6.66 -25.27 0.49
N ILE A 574 -6.15 -26.29 1.16
CA ILE A 574 -6.95 -27.43 1.63
C ILE A 574 -6.89 -27.54 3.16
N PRO A 575 -7.98 -28.02 3.82
CA PRO A 575 -8.00 -28.15 5.26
C PRO A 575 -7.11 -29.30 5.75
N GLY A 576 -6.42 -29.06 6.86
CA GLY A 576 -5.68 -30.06 7.63
C GLY A 576 -6.17 -30.14 9.06
N ASP A 577 -5.56 -31.03 9.84
CA ASP A 577 -5.96 -31.33 11.23
C ASP A 577 -5.79 -30.12 12.19
N ARG A 578 -4.95 -29.12 11.83
CA ARG A 578 -4.65 -27.95 12.68
C ARG A 578 -4.84 -26.62 11.98
N THR A 579 -5.51 -26.60 10.84
CA THR A 579 -5.77 -25.36 10.11
C THR A 579 -6.87 -24.53 10.75
N VAL A 580 -6.75 -23.22 10.61
CA VAL A 580 -7.75 -22.21 10.95
C VAL A 580 -8.27 -21.55 9.68
N ASP A 581 -9.39 -20.83 9.77
CA ASP A 581 -9.86 -20.00 8.67
C ASP A 581 -8.85 -18.86 8.44
N ALA A 582 -8.43 -18.71 7.19
CA ALA A 582 -7.42 -17.75 6.79
C ALA A 582 -7.79 -17.12 5.42
N PRO A 583 -7.21 -15.98 5.02
CA PRO A 583 -7.61 -15.25 3.82
C PRO A 583 -7.57 -16.03 2.51
N LEU A 584 -6.60 -16.93 2.38
CA LEU A 584 -6.44 -17.75 1.17
C LEU A 584 -7.06 -19.17 1.30
N GLY A 585 -7.89 -19.37 2.32
CA GLY A 585 -8.46 -20.66 2.69
C GLY A 585 -7.82 -21.23 3.97
N PRO A 586 -8.08 -22.50 4.33
CA PRO A 586 -7.58 -23.09 5.57
C PRO A 586 -6.05 -23.02 5.66
N GLY A 587 -5.50 -22.45 6.74
CA GLY A 587 -4.05 -22.21 6.94
C GLY A 587 -3.56 -22.53 8.35
N LEU A 588 -2.24 -22.74 8.50
CA LEU A 588 -1.54 -22.82 9.78
C LEU A 588 -1.19 -21.42 10.23
N ASN A 589 -1.38 -21.10 11.51
CA ASN A 589 -1.13 -19.78 12.07
C ASN A 589 -0.67 -19.88 13.53
N GLY A 590 0.07 -18.90 14.00
CA GLY A 590 0.66 -18.86 15.33
C GLY A 590 2.04 -19.51 15.40
N THR A 591 2.49 -19.86 16.61
CA THR A 591 3.87 -20.32 16.86
C THR A 591 3.86 -21.71 17.53
N THR A 592 4.72 -22.60 17.02
CA THR A 592 5.00 -23.90 17.64
C THR A 592 6.29 -23.86 18.44
N THR A 593 6.39 -24.68 19.48
CA THR A 593 7.63 -24.79 20.29
C THR A 593 8.67 -25.73 19.69
N GLY A 594 8.31 -26.52 18.69
CA GLY A 594 9.14 -27.49 17.99
C GLY A 594 8.40 -28.09 16.81
N PHE A 595 8.97 -29.13 16.18
CA PHE A 595 8.29 -29.81 15.08
C PHE A 595 7.11 -30.62 15.59
N GLU A 596 5.95 -30.40 14.98
CA GLU A 596 4.70 -31.10 15.26
C GLU A 596 4.20 -31.83 14.02
N PRO A 597 3.52 -33.01 14.20
CA PRO A 597 2.94 -33.74 13.08
C PRO A 597 1.69 -33.05 12.55
N HIS A 598 1.58 -32.99 11.23
CA HIS A 598 0.41 -32.49 10.49
C HIS A 598 -0.13 -33.51 9.53
N SER A 599 -1.45 -33.53 9.32
CA SER A 599 -2.14 -34.44 8.45
C SER A 599 -3.22 -33.76 7.63
N TYR A 600 -3.28 -34.10 6.33
CA TYR A 600 -4.25 -33.56 5.37
C TYR A 600 -4.88 -34.69 4.55
N ASP A 601 -6.20 -34.65 4.39
CA ASP A 601 -6.94 -35.63 3.58
C ASP A 601 -7.00 -35.19 2.11
N LEU A 602 -6.36 -35.93 1.23
CA LEU A 602 -6.36 -35.75 -0.21
C LEU A 602 -7.30 -36.74 -0.94
N SER A 603 -8.23 -37.37 -0.26
CA SER A 603 -9.15 -38.36 -0.84
C SER A 603 -9.99 -37.83 -2.01
N ALA A 604 -10.31 -36.51 -2.00
CA ALA A 604 -10.98 -35.85 -3.12
C ALA A 604 -10.17 -35.88 -4.44
N TYR A 605 -8.87 -36.11 -4.35
CA TYR A 605 -7.93 -36.19 -5.45
C TYR A 605 -7.42 -37.62 -5.71
N ALA A 606 -7.97 -38.64 -5.05
CA ALA A 606 -7.53 -40.03 -5.16
C ALA A 606 -7.45 -40.50 -6.62
N GLY A 607 -6.32 -41.09 -7.01
CA GLY A 607 -6.02 -41.53 -8.35
C GLY A 607 -5.71 -40.44 -9.38
N LYS A 608 -5.70 -39.18 -8.98
CA LYS A 608 -5.40 -38.03 -9.87
C LYS A 608 -3.94 -37.59 -9.75
N SER A 609 -3.39 -37.08 -10.85
CA SER A 609 -2.14 -36.32 -10.83
C SER A 609 -2.47 -34.86 -10.53
N ILE A 610 -1.81 -34.31 -9.53
CA ILE A 610 -1.98 -32.92 -9.06
C ILE A 610 -0.62 -32.27 -8.85
N LEU A 611 -0.63 -30.95 -8.72
CA LEU A 611 0.49 -30.22 -8.13
C LEU A 611 0.16 -29.95 -6.66
N LEU A 612 0.99 -30.44 -5.77
CA LEU A 612 0.90 -30.23 -4.32
C LEU A 612 1.90 -29.16 -3.93
N GLY A 613 1.47 -28.17 -3.17
CA GLY A 613 2.35 -27.08 -2.75
C GLY A 613 2.30 -26.80 -1.25
N PHE A 614 3.42 -26.29 -0.75
CA PHE A 614 3.56 -25.67 0.57
C PHE A 614 3.81 -24.19 0.38
N ARG A 615 2.95 -23.35 0.92
CA ARG A 615 2.99 -21.89 0.73
C ARG A 615 3.06 -21.20 2.07
N TYR A 616 3.96 -20.25 2.22
CA TYR A 616 4.01 -19.35 3.36
C TYR A 616 3.77 -17.93 2.87
N VAL A 617 2.87 -17.22 3.56
CA VAL A 617 2.52 -15.82 3.25
C VAL A 617 2.66 -15.02 4.52
N SER A 618 3.40 -13.90 4.46
CA SER A 618 3.52 -12.92 5.55
C SER A 618 3.13 -11.53 5.07
N ASP A 619 2.68 -10.70 6.01
CA ASP A 619 2.43 -9.29 5.74
C ASP A 619 3.71 -8.43 5.85
N GLY A 620 3.56 -7.09 5.87
CA GLY A 620 4.67 -6.14 5.94
C GLY A 620 5.24 -5.90 7.34
N GLY A 621 4.69 -6.58 8.36
CA GLY A 621 4.91 -6.26 9.77
C GLY A 621 5.85 -7.22 10.51
N VAL A 622 5.35 -7.78 11.59
CA VAL A 622 6.10 -8.59 12.56
C VAL A 622 6.50 -9.94 11.98
N ASN A 623 7.75 -10.34 12.19
CA ASN A 623 8.31 -11.58 11.71
C ASN A 623 8.61 -12.53 12.88
N GLU A 624 7.91 -13.65 12.97
CA GLU A 624 8.01 -14.62 14.08
C GLU A 624 8.77 -15.93 13.72
N GLY A 625 9.29 -16.06 12.50
CA GLY A 625 10.20 -17.17 12.19
C GLY A 625 9.92 -17.96 10.90
N GLY A 626 8.76 -17.80 10.25
CA GLY A 626 8.43 -18.50 9.01
C GLY A 626 7.99 -19.96 9.20
N LEU A 627 7.98 -20.74 8.11
CA LEU A 627 7.53 -22.13 8.09
C LEU A 627 8.69 -23.07 7.74
N LEU A 628 8.97 -24.01 8.64
CA LEU A 628 9.91 -25.11 8.41
C LEU A 628 9.11 -26.43 8.27
N ILE A 629 9.45 -27.25 7.28
CA ILE A 629 8.80 -28.55 7.05
C ILE A 629 9.83 -29.66 6.82
N ASP A 630 9.46 -30.87 7.22
CA ASP A 630 10.28 -32.06 7.14
C ASP A 630 9.42 -33.34 7.05
N ASP A 631 10.03 -34.48 6.73
CA ASP A 631 9.39 -35.80 6.73
C ASP A 631 8.08 -35.86 5.91
N ILE A 632 8.05 -35.30 4.72
CA ILE A 632 6.86 -35.20 3.87
C ILE A 632 6.54 -36.57 3.25
N LYS A 633 5.32 -37.10 3.51
CA LYS A 633 4.85 -38.38 3.01
C LYS A 633 3.44 -38.29 2.46
N LEU A 634 3.20 -38.99 1.36
CA LEU A 634 1.86 -39.15 0.78
C LEU A 634 1.51 -40.66 0.69
N GLY A 635 0.44 -41.05 1.37
CA GLY A 635 0.02 -42.47 1.42
C GLY A 635 1.08 -43.37 2.04
N GLY A 636 1.96 -42.85 2.88
CA GLY A 636 3.09 -43.55 3.50
C GLY A 636 4.39 -43.54 2.64
N THR A 637 4.34 -43.07 1.38
CA THR A 637 5.51 -42.92 0.52
C THR A 637 6.19 -41.59 0.83
N THR A 638 7.49 -41.60 1.08
CA THR A 638 8.28 -40.36 1.29
C THR A 638 8.37 -39.58 -0.01
N LEU A 639 7.95 -38.32 0.04
CA LEU A 639 8.12 -37.32 -1.04
C LEU A 639 9.40 -36.52 -0.84
N SER A 640 9.70 -36.15 0.41
CA SER A 640 10.94 -35.47 0.81
C SER A 640 11.26 -35.78 2.26
N ASP A 641 12.55 -35.93 2.55
CA ASP A 641 13.10 -36.07 3.90
C ASP A 641 13.78 -34.79 4.39
N GLY A 642 13.52 -33.65 3.74
CA GLY A 642 14.08 -32.35 4.08
C GLY A 642 15.55 -32.15 3.68
N SER A 643 16.25 -33.18 3.18
CA SER A 643 17.69 -33.11 2.89
C SER A 643 18.04 -32.33 1.61
N SER A 644 17.06 -32.07 0.75
CA SER A 644 17.23 -31.38 -0.54
C SER A 644 16.01 -30.57 -0.91
N LEU A 645 16.20 -29.47 -1.64
CA LEU A 645 15.12 -28.72 -2.28
C LEU A 645 14.47 -29.50 -3.43
N ALA A 646 15.20 -30.40 -4.07
CA ALA A 646 14.59 -31.31 -5.04
C ALA A 646 13.65 -32.29 -4.32
N PRO A 647 12.45 -32.55 -4.81
CA PRO A 647 11.95 -32.29 -6.16
C PRO A 647 10.99 -31.08 -6.27
N PHE A 648 11.17 -30.03 -5.50
CA PHE A 648 10.29 -28.86 -5.50
C PHE A 648 10.74 -27.80 -6.50
N ASP A 649 9.75 -27.19 -7.17
CA ASP A 649 9.90 -26.04 -8.04
C ASP A 649 9.00 -24.90 -7.56
N SER A 650 9.23 -23.68 -8.02
CA SER A 650 8.29 -22.59 -7.84
C SER A 650 7.07 -22.73 -8.78
N PRO A 651 5.93 -22.10 -8.48
CA PRO A 651 4.78 -22.07 -9.41
C PRO A 651 5.13 -21.61 -10.81
N THR A 652 6.03 -20.64 -10.95
CA THR A 652 6.41 -20.07 -12.25
C THR A 652 7.47 -20.86 -13.00
N GLU A 653 8.27 -21.66 -12.32
CA GLU A 653 9.15 -22.67 -12.96
C GLU A 653 8.31 -23.77 -13.61
N ILE A 654 7.18 -24.15 -12.98
CA ILE A 654 6.23 -25.11 -13.54
C ILE A 654 5.42 -24.50 -14.67
N GLN A 655 4.84 -23.31 -14.45
CA GLN A 655 3.99 -22.62 -15.43
C GLN A 655 4.34 -21.13 -15.51
N PRO A 656 5.23 -20.71 -16.39
CA PRO A 656 5.56 -19.31 -16.58
C PRO A 656 4.36 -18.45 -16.97
N VAL A 657 4.27 -17.24 -16.41
CA VAL A 657 3.22 -16.28 -16.70
C VAL A 657 3.36 -15.76 -18.12
N LYS A 658 2.29 -15.83 -18.91
CA LYS A 658 2.25 -15.33 -20.30
C LYS A 658 1.90 -13.86 -20.32
N VAL A 659 2.75 -13.07 -20.99
CA VAL A 659 2.49 -11.65 -21.25
C VAL A 659 1.78 -11.52 -22.59
N LYS A 660 0.56 -11.01 -22.57
CA LYS A 660 -0.28 -10.93 -23.78
C LYS A 660 -0.68 -9.50 -24.16
N ASN A 661 -0.60 -8.58 -23.22
CA ASN A 661 -1.26 -7.28 -23.29
C ASN A 661 -0.25 -6.13 -23.21
N TRP A 662 0.71 -6.12 -24.14
CA TRP A 662 1.58 -4.97 -24.31
C TRP A 662 0.80 -3.78 -24.88
N HIS A 663 0.99 -2.61 -24.28
CA HIS A 663 0.50 -1.35 -24.77
C HIS A 663 1.65 -0.36 -24.89
N VAL A 664 1.95 0.07 -26.11
CA VAL A 664 3.10 0.95 -26.37
C VAL A 664 2.63 2.18 -27.12
N LYS A 665 2.95 3.36 -26.58
CA LYS A 665 2.73 4.63 -27.26
C LYS A 665 4.06 5.30 -27.57
N LEU A 666 4.16 5.87 -28.75
CA LEU A 666 5.27 6.74 -29.14
C LEU A 666 4.73 8.15 -29.27
N VAL A 667 5.22 9.06 -28.46
CA VAL A 667 4.69 10.41 -28.34
C VAL A 667 5.75 11.40 -28.76
N GLY A 668 5.51 12.07 -29.90
CA GLY A 668 6.27 13.24 -30.31
C GLY A 668 5.76 14.47 -29.57
N ILE A 669 6.65 15.26 -28.97
CA ILE A 669 6.33 16.40 -28.12
C ILE A 669 7.06 17.64 -28.65
N ASP A 670 6.31 18.72 -28.86
CA ASP A 670 6.80 20.08 -29.07
C ASP A 670 6.22 21.01 -28.00
N GLU A 671 6.97 21.14 -26.90
CA GLU A 671 6.56 21.99 -25.77
C GLU A 671 6.42 23.48 -26.17
N GLY A 672 7.28 23.95 -27.05
CA GLY A 672 7.28 25.35 -27.49
C GLY A 672 6.02 25.73 -28.29
N ASN A 673 5.43 24.78 -28.99
CA ASN A 673 4.21 24.98 -29.77
C ASN A 673 2.96 24.33 -29.13
N HIS A 674 3.07 23.79 -27.92
CA HIS A 674 1.99 23.07 -27.23
C HIS A 674 1.33 21.99 -28.13
N PHE A 675 2.17 21.21 -28.80
CA PHE A 675 1.74 20.24 -29.79
C PHE A 675 2.32 18.86 -29.49
N ALA A 676 1.46 17.85 -29.54
CA ALA A 676 1.86 16.45 -29.41
C ALA A 676 1.23 15.60 -30.53
N TRP A 677 1.91 14.53 -30.87
CA TRP A 677 1.38 13.47 -31.71
C TRP A 677 1.64 12.11 -31.07
N GLN A 678 0.59 11.31 -30.95
CA GLN A 678 0.65 9.99 -30.33
C GLN A 678 0.40 8.91 -31.37
N LEU A 679 1.26 7.89 -31.37
CA LEU A 679 1.12 6.67 -32.16
C LEU A 679 1.03 5.48 -31.21
N GLU A 680 -0.05 4.72 -31.30
CA GLU A 680 -0.41 3.69 -30.33
C GLU A 680 -0.34 2.30 -30.95
N PHE A 681 0.13 1.32 -30.15
CA PHE A 681 0.21 -0.09 -30.49
C PHE A 681 -0.29 -0.92 -29.31
N THR A 682 -1.40 -1.63 -29.51
CA THR A 682 -2.03 -2.47 -28.49
C THR A 682 -1.88 -3.95 -28.84
N GLY A 683 -1.56 -4.78 -27.85
CA GLY A 683 -1.49 -6.25 -27.97
C GLY A 683 -0.36 -6.77 -28.88
N LYS A 684 0.68 -5.96 -29.11
CA LYS A 684 1.82 -6.33 -29.95
C LYS A 684 3.10 -6.41 -29.13
N ASN A 685 3.65 -7.60 -29.05
CA ASN A 685 4.95 -7.82 -28.42
C ASN A 685 6.15 -7.55 -29.36
N SER A 686 5.92 -7.17 -30.62
CA SER A 686 6.98 -6.72 -31.53
C SER A 686 6.47 -5.59 -32.42
N ILE A 687 7.17 -4.46 -32.40
CA ILE A 687 6.85 -3.26 -33.16
C ILE A 687 8.13 -2.80 -33.85
N GLN A 688 8.02 -2.51 -35.15
CA GLN A 688 9.05 -1.85 -35.91
C GLN A 688 8.41 -0.74 -36.73
N LEU A 689 8.88 0.49 -36.55
CA LEU A 689 8.34 1.63 -37.29
C LEU A 689 8.68 1.59 -38.75
N ASN A 690 7.70 1.90 -39.59
CA ASN A 690 7.89 2.13 -41.00
C ASN A 690 8.38 3.57 -41.27
N TRP A 691 8.75 3.85 -42.54
CA TRP A 691 9.31 5.13 -42.94
C TRP A 691 8.34 6.33 -42.72
N ILE A 692 7.02 6.11 -42.88
CA ILE A 692 6.01 7.17 -42.69
C ILE A 692 5.94 7.55 -41.21
N GLN A 693 5.88 6.55 -40.31
CA GLN A 693 5.84 6.76 -38.86
C GLN A 693 7.09 7.48 -38.36
N LEU A 694 8.27 7.09 -38.88
CA LEU A 694 9.53 7.76 -38.56
C LEU A 694 9.55 9.21 -39.10
N ALA A 695 9.02 9.45 -40.33
CA ALA A 695 8.93 10.78 -40.91
C ALA A 695 8.01 11.70 -40.08
N LEU A 696 6.90 11.19 -39.58
CA LEU A 696 5.99 11.97 -38.71
C LEU A 696 6.64 12.30 -37.35
N LEU A 697 7.28 11.33 -36.71
CA LEU A 697 8.02 11.56 -35.45
C LEU A 697 9.21 12.52 -35.66
N SER A 698 9.77 12.59 -36.87
CA SER A 698 10.89 13.50 -37.17
C SER A 698 10.56 14.98 -37.07
N LEU A 699 9.28 15.32 -37.03
CA LEU A 699 8.80 16.71 -36.87
C LEU A 699 8.96 17.23 -35.43
N PHE A 700 9.16 16.36 -34.46
CA PHE A 700 9.14 16.71 -33.04
C PHE A 700 10.55 16.88 -32.44
N PRO A 701 10.75 17.88 -31.57
CA PRO A 701 12.01 18.08 -30.86
C PRO A 701 12.30 17.00 -29.79
N LYS A 702 11.26 16.35 -29.25
CA LYS A 702 11.36 15.24 -28.28
C LYS A 702 10.48 14.08 -28.71
N VAL A 703 10.91 12.87 -28.41
CA VAL A 703 10.09 11.66 -28.56
C VAL A 703 10.20 10.84 -27.29
N VAL A 704 9.04 10.44 -26.72
CA VAL A 704 8.92 9.61 -25.54
C VAL A 704 8.22 8.31 -25.92
N ALA A 705 8.72 7.18 -25.43
CA ALA A 705 8.00 5.93 -25.45
C ALA A 705 7.30 5.74 -24.09
N VAL A 706 5.99 5.54 -24.11
CA VAL A 706 5.21 5.06 -22.98
C VAL A 706 5.00 3.58 -23.17
N VAL A 707 5.57 2.76 -22.27
CA VAL A 707 5.51 1.31 -22.38
C VAL A 707 4.74 0.77 -21.19
N ALA A 708 3.60 0.16 -21.43
CA ALA A 708 2.74 -0.41 -20.40
C ALA A 708 2.52 -1.91 -20.65
N TYR A 709 2.23 -2.60 -19.59
CA TYR A 709 1.87 -4.00 -19.51
C TYR A 709 0.59 -4.14 -18.69
N ASP A 710 -0.48 -4.62 -19.34
CA ASP A 710 -1.78 -4.78 -18.68
C ASP A 710 -1.86 -6.12 -17.96
N GLU A 711 -2.09 -6.08 -16.66
CA GLU A 711 -2.21 -7.26 -15.81
C GLU A 711 -3.60 -7.31 -15.14
N PRO A 712 -4.59 -7.97 -15.81
CA PRO A 712 -5.98 -7.92 -15.39
C PRO A 712 -6.33 -8.79 -14.17
N THR A 713 -5.39 -9.57 -13.67
CA THR A 713 -5.61 -10.38 -12.47
C THR A 713 -5.19 -9.67 -11.20
N GLU A 714 -4.36 -8.62 -11.31
CA GLU A 714 -3.72 -7.91 -10.19
C GLU A 714 -2.94 -8.85 -9.25
N GLN A 715 -2.42 -9.94 -9.83
CA GLN A 715 -1.77 -11.01 -9.08
C GLN A 715 -0.32 -11.23 -9.50
N VAL A 716 0.10 -10.64 -10.61
CA VAL A 716 1.47 -10.75 -11.11
C VAL A 716 2.28 -9.58 -10.56
N GLN A 717 3.36 -9.91 -9.85
CA GLN A 717 4.22 -8.94 -9.17
C GLN A 717 5.55 -8.71 -9.91
N GLN A 718 5.66 -9.21 -11.14
CA GLN A 718 6.89 -9.10 -11.92
C GLN A 718 6.76 -8.02 -12.97
N TYR A 719 7.84 -7.23 -13.13
CA TYR A 719 8.03 -6.37 -14.28
C TYR A 719 8.19 -7.19 -15.55
N ALA A 720 7.49 -6.80 -16.61
CA ALA A 720 7.54 -7.51 -17.88
C ALA A 720 8.76 -7.06 -18.71
N PRO A 721 9.73 -7.95 -19.01
CA PRO A 721 10.92 -7.59 -19.75
C PRO A 721 10.60 -7.13 -21.17
N TYR A 722 11.27 -6.07 -21.63
CA TYR A 722 11.23 -5.64 -23.02
C TYR A 722 12.56 -5.06 -23.48
N THR A 723 12.72 -4.90 -24.77
CA THR A 723 13.82 -4.13 -25.36
C THR A 723 13.26 -3.05 -26.28
N LEU A 724 13.78 -1.85 -26.14
CA LEU A 724 13.50 -0.71 -27.02
C LEU A 724 14.81 -0.25 -27.64
N THR A 725 14.93 -0.32 -28.97
CA THR A 725 16.13 0.13 -29.68
C THR A 725 15.81 1.27 -30.62
N VAL A 726 16.66 2.29 -30.59
CA VAL A 726 16.57 3.46 -31.47
C VAL A 726 17.89 3.62 -32.22
N ASN A 727 17.82 3.62 -33.53
CA ASN A 727 19.03 3.69 -34.39
C ASN A 727 20.06 2.60 -34.07
N GLY A 728 19.59 1.42 -33.64
CA GLY A 728 20.46 0.30 -33.21
C GLY A 728 21.02 0.43 -31.79
N VAL A 729 20.67 1.49 -31.03
CA VAL A 729 21.11 1.71 -29.65
C VAL A 729 19.97 1.33 -28.70
N LEU A 730 20.28 0.47 -27.71
CA LEU A 730 19.34 0.10 -26.66
C LEU A 730 18.97 1.34 -25.83
N GLN A 731 17.69 1.51 -25.56
CA GLN A 731 17.16 2.55 -24.70
C GLN A 731 17.07 2.06 -23.24
N PRO A 732 17.08 2.96 -22.24
CA PRO A 732 16.80 2.57 -20.86
C PRO A 732 15.36 2.06 -20.70
N GLY A 733 15.07 1.46 -19.55
CA GLY A 733 13.74 0.96 -19.20
C GLY A 733 13.53 -0.51 -19.49
N GLY A 734 14.03 -1.00 -20.61
CA GLY A 734 13.98 -2.43 -20.94
C GLY A 734 15.03 -3.25 -20.20
N SER A 735 14.84 -4.56 -20.13
CA SER A 735 15.88 -5.49 -19.71
C SER A 735 16.94 -5.64 -20.82
N SER A 736 18.20 -5.64 -20.44
CA SER A 736 19.30 -5.93 -21.38
C SER A 736 19.37 -7.41 -21.70
#